data_3f6a0e1e3ba792315789844909c50265
#
_entry.id   3f6a0e1e3ba792315789844909c50265
#
_cell.length_a   1.000
_cell.length_b   1.000
_cell.length_c   1.000
_cell.angle_alpha   90.00
_cell.angle_beta   90.00
_cell.angle_gamma   90.00
#
_symmetry.space_group_name_H-M   'P 1'
#
loop_
_entity.id
_entity.type
_entity.pdbx_description
1 polymer ?
#
loop_
_entity_poly.entity_id
_entity_poly.type
_entity_poly.pdbx_seq_one_letter_code
_entity_poly.pdbx_strand_id
1 'polypeptide(L)'
;MGSARPLHVTGALSQQDIREAVEGEKYGALWHQCGAILGNAQNMKNKVISADEAIALVSDGDVVCTTGFVQSCIPEALHAALEKRFVETQAPRGLTLIMCAGAGDSKGLGTGRLHHEGLLARVIAANFGRMPKVAAAAQANKIQGYNLPQGVISKLYRSCAAGSPGLFTKVGLHTYVDPRLGGGKVNSVTTEDIVKHVEVEGEEWLFYKATKIDVALIRGTSADPAGNISMEKECLTLDVLAQAMSAHSNGGLVIAQVERIVEHGSIKPKDVKVPGILVDCVVVAPEPDMHRMNYGVMYDPALAGEVRVPVDAIAKMELDERKIIARRAAFELPLNGVINLGVGAPDGVASVANEEKVTPYITMTTEAGAVGGVLAGGSSFGASANAHSIIDQNQMFDFYHGGGLDLTCLGMAECDEHGNVNTSKFGGRLNGCGGFIDISQNSRAVVFAGTFTVGGLEVAIEDGKLKIVKEGRSRKFVKNVEQITFSGKFAGSRSQPVIYVTERCVFQLTPDGLELIEVAPGIDIERDILAHMDFMPVINKPMPMDRRIFAEEPMELMSELLNLKLSDRVSYDADRNILFLNLEGWSVRKKADVDDLKKVLVDACVKAGKRVNSVVNHDGCRIAEDLYDRYADMIEYMLQHHYATTTRYTTSAFMRLKMQEALSKRGLAPHIFERAEDAHAFLEEAK
;
A
#
# COMPACT_ATOMS: atom_id res chain seq x y z
N MET A 1 34.86 -44.87 -2.08
CA MET A 1 34.90 -45.44 -0.70
C MET A 1 36.10 -44.85 0.00
N GLY A 2 35.94 -43.91 0.85
CA GLY A 2 36.95 -43.28 1.68
C GLY A 2 36.26 -42.79 2.95
N SER A 3 36.42 -43.58 4.02
CA SER A 3 35.82 -43.34 5.33
C SER A 3 36.45 -42.12 6.00
N ALA A 4 35.65 -41.08 6.20
CA ALA A 4 36.01 -40.00 7.09
C ALA A 4 35.93 -40.50 8.55
N ARG A 5 37.03 -40.50 9.27
CA ARG A 5 37.08 -40.71 10.72
C ARG A 5 36.59 -39.46 11.44
N PRO A 6 35.80 -39.59 12.50
CA PRO A 6 35.47 -38.43 13.34
C PRO A 6 36.70 -37.98 14.10
N LEU A 7 37.05 -36.69 14.00
CA LEU A 7 38.04 -36.03 14.84
C LEU A 7 37.49 -35.90 16.26
N HIS A 8 37.98 -36.78 17.18
CA HIS A 8 37.85 -36.54 18.62
C HIS A 8 38.85 -35.45 19.01
N VAL A 9 38.41 -34.21 19.17
CA VAL A 9 39.22 -33.17 19.81
C VAL A 9 38.95 -33.24 21.32
N THR A 10 39.76 -33.95 22.04
CA THR A 10 39.87 -33.89 23.50
C THR A 10 41.13 -33.10 23.84
N GLY A 11 41.02 -31.81 23.87
CA GLY A 11 42.03 -30.87 24.34
C GLY A 11 41.45 -29.47 24.32
N ALA A 12 41.48 -28.80 25.47
CA ALA A 12 41.12 -27.39 25.52
C ALA A 12 42.07 -26.60 24.61
N LEU A 13 41.53 -26.02 23.54
CA LEU A 13 42.29 -25.10 22.68
C LEU A 13 42.82 -23.95 23.54
N SER A 14 44.11 -23.64 23.40
CA SER A 14 44.67 -22.48 24.09
C SER A 14 44.08 -21.18 23.52
N GLN A 15 44.07 -20.12 24.32
CA GLN A 15 43.63 -18.79 23.86
C GLN A 15 44.39 -18.31 22.61
N GLN A 16 45.56 -18.88 22.35
CA GLN A 16 46.38 -18.54 21.19
C GLN A 16 45.92 -19.27 19.92
N ASP A 17 45.52 -20.56 20.02
CA ASP A 17 45.00 -21.35 18.89
C ASP A 17 43.63 -20.78 18.39
N ILE A 18 42.87 -20.20 19.34
CA ILE A 18 41.60 -19.57 19.04
C ILE A 18 41.81 -18.22 18.34
N ARG A 19 42.85 -17.46 18.72
CA ARG A 19 43.21 -16.19 18.05
C ARG A 19 43.63 -16.40 16.60
N GLU A 20 44.44 -17.39 16.30
CA GLU A 20 44.95 -17.68 14.94
C GLU A 20 43.83 -18.17 13.98
N ALA A 21 42.81 -18.88 14.51
CA ALA A 21 41.64 -19.28 13.71
C ALA A 21 40.67 -18.14 13.39
N VAL A 22 40.75 -17.03 14.11
CA VAL A 22 39.82 -15.91 14.08
C VAL A 22 40.34 -14.73 13.22
N GLU A 23 41.64 -14.65 12.95
CA GLU A 23 42.26 -13.56 12.17
C GLU A 23 41.89 -13.55 10.68
N GLY A 24 41.14 -14.55 10.18
CA GLY A 24 40.66 -14.64 8.81
C GLY A 24 39.24 -14.12 8.55
N GLU A 25 38.41 -13.90 9.57
CA GLU A 25 37.02 -13.50 9.40
C GLU A 25 36.75 -12.12 10.04
N LYS A 26 36.22 -11.19 9.26
CA LYS A 26 35.94 -9.79 9.61
C LYS A 26 35.20 -9.60 10.96
N TYR A 27 34.45 -10.60 11.41
CA TYR A 27 33.62 -10.58 12.63
C TYR A 27 33.97 -11.62 13.68
N GLY A 28 34.94 -12.48 13.43
CA GLY A 28 35.34 -13.51 14.39
C GLY A 28 35.88 -12.95 15.71
N ALA A 29 36.64 -11.83 15.67
CA ALA A 29 37.13 -11.13 16.85
C ALA A 29 36.04 -10.46 17.70
N LEU A 30 34.95 -10.00 17.02
CA LEU A 30 33.78 -9.38 17.66
C LEU A 30 32.93 -10.42 18.43
N TRP A 31 32.82 -11.64 17.92
CA TRP A 31 32.19 -12.75 18.64
C TRP A 31 32.93 -13.06 19.97
N HIS A 32 34.22 -12.88 20.01
CA HIS A 32 34.99 -13.07 21.24
C HIS A 32 34.81 -11.95 22.26
N GLN A 33 34.66 -10.69 21.84
CA GLN A 33 34.34 -9.61 22.75
C GLN A 33 32.90 -9.74 23.30
N CYS A 34 31.91 -10.07 22.47
CA CYS A 34 30.59 -10.45 22.95
C CYS A 34 30.59 -11.74 23.77
N GLY A 35 31.37 -12.75 23.41
CA GLY A 35 31.51 -14.03 24.14
C GLY A 35 32.20 -13.93 25.50
N ALA A 36 33.09 -12.96 25.71
CA ALA A 36 33.70 -12.68 27.03
C ALA A 36 32.72 -12.00 27.99
N ILE A 37 31.74 -11.25 27.47
CA ILE A 37 30.62 -10.68 28.22
C ILE A 37 29.59 -11.78 28.54
N LEU A 38 29.50 -12.86 27.73
CA LEU A 38 28.43 -13.87 27.74
C LEU A 38 28.79 -15.15 28.57
N GLY A 39 29.66 -15.10 29.56
CA GLY A 39 30.04 -16.15 30.52
C GLY A 39 29.34 -17.51 30.44
N ASN A 40 30.15 -18.57 30.55
CA ASN A 40 29.84 -20.01 30.74
C ASN A 40 28.66 -20.66 30.02
N ALA A 41 28.93 -21.65 29.21
CA ALA A 41 28.08 -22.42 28.30
C ALA A 41 26.89 -23.21 28.93
N GLN A 42 26.57 -23.01 30.17
CA GLN A 42 25.35 -23.54 30.85
C GLN A 42 24.27 -22.49 31.08
N ASN A 43 24.54 -21.19 30.89
CA ASN A 43 23.53 -20.14 30.91
C ASN A 43 23.18 -19.77 29.46
N MET A 44 21.86 -19.71 29.14
CA MET A 44 21.37 -19.18 27.90
C MET A 44 22.10 -17.88 27.56
N LYS A 45 22.57 -17.78 26.30
CA LYS A 45 23.29 -16.58 25.82
C LYS A 45 22.37 -15.37 26.01
N ASN A 46 22.66 -14.52 26.99
CA ASN A 46 21.98 -13.24 27.15
C ASN A 46 22.55 -12.26 26.11
N LYS A 47 21.69 -11.84 25.16
CA LYS A 47 22.05 -10.91 24.06
C LYS A 47 21.72 -9.45 24.37
N VAL A 48 21.23 -9.19 25.57
CA VAL A 48 20.81 -7.83 25.97
C VAL A 48 22.04 -7.01 26.35
N ILE A 49 22.25 -5.91 25.62
CA ILE A 49 23.35 -4.96 25.81
C ILE A 49 22.83 -3.53 25.60
N SER A 50 23.64 -2.53 25.95
CA SER A 50 23.30 -1.13 25.70
C SER A 50 23.41 -0.76 24.21
N ALA A 51 22.75 0.36 23.81
CA ALA A 51 22.83 0.88 22.46
C ALA A 51 24.28 1.26 22.08
N ASP A 52 25.02 1.86 23.01
CA ASP A 52 26.41 2.27 22.77
C ASP A 52 27.33 1.05 22.55
N GLU A 53 27.17 -0.02 23.33
CA GLU A 53 27.91 -1.30 23.14
C GLU A 53 27.55 -1.95 21.80
N ALA A 54 26.27 -2.03 21.46
CA ALA A 54 25.82 -2.61 20.21
C ALA A 54 26.35 -1.86 18.99
N ILE A 55 26.26 -0.53 19.02
CA ILE A 55 26.73 0.33 17.92
C ILE A 55 28.26 0.38 17.85
N ALA A 56 28.98 0.10 18.94
CA ALA A 56 30.44 -0.03 18.90
C ALA A 56 30.93 -1.15 17.96
N LEU A 57 30.06 -2.12 17.65
CA LEU A 57 30.35 -3.24 16.73
C LEU A 57 30.30 -2.85 15.24
N VAL A 58 29.69 -1.74 14.89
CA VAL A 58 29.62 -1.25 13.50
C VAL A 58 30.97 -0.74 13.04
N SER A 59 31.45 -1.18 11.89
CA SER A 59 32.78 -0.89 11.35
C SER A 59 32.75 0.08 10.18
N ASP A 60 33.90 0.67 9.88
CA ASP A 60 34.07 1.52 8.70
C ASP A 60 33.73 0.77 7.42
N GLY A 61 32.99 1.40 6.53
CA GLY A 61 32.61 0.85 5.24
C GLY A 61 31.48 -0.18 5.26
N ASP A 62 30.92 -0.50 6.43
CA ASP A 62 29.81 -1.46 6.53
C ASP A 62 28.59 -1.03 5.72
N VAL A 63 27.88 -2.03 5.18
CA VAL A 63 26.57 -1.87 4.55
C VAL A 63 25.51 -2.07 5.61
N VAL A 64 24.85 -1.00 5.98
CA VAL A 64 23.84 -0.94 7.05
C VAL A 64 22.44 -0.89 6.45
N CYS A 65 21.56 -1.82 6.79
CA CYS A 65 20.14 -1.66 6.54
C CYS A 65 19.39 -1.30 7.83
N THR A 66 18.27 -0.61 7.71
CA THR A 66 17.47 -0.21 8.86
C THR A 66 15.99 -0.34 8.59
N THR A 67 15.24 -0.73 9.63
CA THR A 67 13.78 -0.75 9.65
C THR A 67 13.23 0.67 9.74
N GLY A 68 11.99 0.86 9.27
CA GLY A 68 11.21 2.07 9.40
C GLY A 68 10.44 2.39 8.14
N PHE A 69 9.26 2.95 8.32
CA PHE A 69 8.40 3.39 7.22
C PHE A 69 7.86 4.79 7.52
N VAL A 70 8.25 5.76 6.74
CA VAL A 70 7.87 7.17 6.88
C VAL A 70 8.24 7.70 8.28
N GLN A 71 7.35 7.62 9.26
CA GLN A 71 7.59 8.04 10.65
C GLN A 71 7.40 6.90 11.66
N SER A 72 7.05 5.70 11.20
CA SER A 72 6.64 4.56 12.03
C SER A 72 7.73 3.49 12.14
N CYS A 73 7.74 2.77 13.26
CA CYS A 73 8.56 1.58 13.50
C CYS A 73 10.08 1.82 13.33
N ILE A 74 10.59 2.97 13.77
CA ILE A 74 12.00 3.38 13.61
C ILE A 74 12.80 2.97 14.84
N PRO A 75 13.99 2.34 14.72
CA PRO A 75 14.88 2.02 15.82
C PRO A 75 15.67 3.28 16.24
N GLU A 76 15.00 4.26 16.83
CA GLU A 76 15.51 5.60 17.09
C GLU A 76 16.72 5.60 18.03
N ALA A 77 16.74 4.72 19.05
CA ALA A 77 17.87 4.62 19.97
C ALA A 77 19.16 4.17 19.28
N LEU A 78 19.03 3.25 18.30
CA LEU A 78 20.19 2.78 17.53
C LEU A 78 20.71 3.87 16.59
N HIS A 79 19.83 4.62 15.94
CA HIS A 79 20.24 5.76 15.11
C HIS A 79 20.88 6.87 15.93
N ALA A 80 20.34 7.16 17.12
CA ALA A 80 20.90 8.17 18.03
C ALA A 80 22.28 7.74 18.56
N ALA A 81 22.48 6.47 18.91
CA ALA A 81 23.77 5.95 19.35
C ALA A 81 24.82 5.98 18.23
N LEU A 82 24.42 5.68 16.97
CA LEU A 82 25.31 5.77 15.82
C LEU A 82 25.73 7.22 15.54
N GLU A 83 24.80 8.17 15.58
CA GLU A 83 25.10 9.60 15.48
C GLU A 83 26.05 10.05 16.59
N LYS A 84 25.74 9.73 17.86
CA LYS A 84 26.54 10.06 19.03
C LYS A 84 27.98 9.56 18.87
N ARG A 85 28.16 8.26 18.57
CA ARG A 85 29.48 7.66 18.37
C ARG A 85 30.27 8.37 17.28
N PHE A 86 29.63 8.64 16.13
CA PHE A 86 30.31 9.34 15.03
C PHE A 86 30.73 10.77 15.41
N VAL A 87 29.87 11.52 16.09
CA VAL A 87 30.19 12.89 16.53
C VAL A 87 31.36 12.89 17.51
N GLU A 88 31.39 11.96 18.45
CA GLU A 88 32.42 11.85 19.50
C GLU A 88 33.76 11.32 18.97
N THR A 89 33.73 10.30 18.08
CA THR A 89 34.92 9.53 17.70
C THR A 89 35.32 9.67 16.23
N GLN A 90 34.46 10.25 15.40
CA GLN A 90 34.60 10.29 13.95
C GLN A 90 34.65 8.90 13.29
N ALA A 91 34.07 7.89 13.94
CA ALA A 91 33.89 6.52 13.46
C ALA A 91 32.50 6.00 13.84
N PRO A 92 31.88 5.09 13.03
CA PRO A 92 32.40 4.52 11.78
C PRO A 92 32.34 5.51 10.61
N ARG A 93 33.15 5.28 9.56
CA ARG A 93 33.19 6.11 8.36
C ARG A 93 32.80 5.35 7.11
N GLY A 94 32.27 6.08 6.13
CA GLY A 94 32.09 5.54 4.79
C GLY A 94 31.01 4.47 4.68
N LEU A 95 30.01 4.48 5.55
CA LEU A 95 28.93 3.51 5.54
C LEU A 95 28.10 3.59 4.24
N THR A 96 27.55 2.43 3.83
CA THR A 96 26.48 2.38 2.84
C THR A 96 25.15 2.17 3.57
N LEU A 97 24.22 3.12 3.46
CA LEU A 97 22.87 2.99 4.00
C LEU A 97 21.93 2.40 2.95
N ILE A 98 21.21 1.34 3.31
CA ILE A 98 20.13 0.77 2.48
C ILE A 98 18.84 0.80 3.26
N MET A 99 17.77 1.38 2.66
CA MET A 99 16.43 1.38 3.27
C MET A 99 15.33 1.42 2.23
N CYS A 100 14.22 0.73 2.50
CA CYS A 100 13.07 0.69 1.60
C CYS A 100 12.37 2.04 1.52
N ALA A 101 11.77 2.48 2.62
CA ALA A 101 11.08 3.75 2.71
C ALA A 101 11.95 4.76 3.45
N GLY A 102 11.66 6.05 3.30
CA GLY A 102 12.31 7.06 4.12
C GLY A 102 11.88 6.93 5.58
N ALA A 103 12.82 6.70 6.50
CA ALA A 103 12.56 6.51 7.92
C ALA A 103 13.00 7.73 8.73
N GLY A 104 12.10 8.70 8.97
CA GLY A 104 12.44 9.93 9.69
C GLY A 104 11.32 10.97 9.72
N ASP A 105 11.54 12.03 10.49
CA ASP A 105 10.59 13.14 10.68
C ASP A 105 10.78 14.31 9.70
N SER A 106 11.73 14.21 8.77
CA SER A 106 12.20 15.28 7.87
C SER A 106 12.88 16.46 8.57
N LYS A 107 13.09 16.41 9.90
CA LYS A 107 13.70 17.49 10.70
C LYS A 107 15.06 17.10 11.28
N GLY A 108 15.33 15.79 11.42
CA GLY A 108 16.61 15.30 11.90
C GLY A 108 16.56 14.01 12.71
N LEU A 109 15.36 13.46 12.97
CA LEU A 109 15.21 12.16 13.63
C LEU A 109 15.26 11.01 12.61
N GLY A 110 15.42 9.79 13.12
CA GLY A 110 15.56 8.58 12.32
C GLY A 110 16.82 8.61 11.47
N THR A 111 16.72 8.22 10.20
CA THR A 111 17.85 8.27 9.26
C THR A 111 18.33 9.69 8.95
N GLY A 112 17.54 10.72 9.30
CA GLY A 112 17.96 12.12 9.26
C GLY A 112 19.18 12.42 10.13
N ARG A 113 19.42 11.64 11.20
CA ARG A 113 20.62 11.72 12.06
C ARG A 113 21.92 11.40 11.33
N LEU A 114 21.86 10.61 10.27
CA LEU A 114 23.04 10.09 9.57
C LEU A 114 23.63 11.07 8.53
N HIS A 115 23.32 12.36 8.65
CA HIS A 115 23.71 13.38 7.68
C HIS A 115 25.14 13.93 7.82
N HIS A 116 25.89 13.49 8.83
CA HIS A 116 27.24 14.01 9.14
C HIS A 116 28.23 13.65 8.03
N GLU A 117 29.07 14.61 7.64
CA GLU A 117 30.06 14.43 6.59
C GLU A 117 31.09 13.36 6.96
N GLY A 118 31.29 12.39 6.08
CA GLY A 118 32.18 11.24 6.29
C GLY A 118 31.54 10.03 6.94
N LEU A 119 30.34 10.13 7.53
CA LEU A 119 29.61 8.98 8.05
C LEU A 119 29.10 8.07 6.91
N LEU A 120 28.41 8.65 5.93
CA LEU A 120 27.91 7.92 4.77
C LEU A 120 28.79 8.16 3.54
N ALA A 121 29.10 7.10 2.78
CA ALA A 121 29.68 7.15 1.44
C ALA A 121 28.63 6.90 0.37
N ARG A 122 27.59 6.12 0.67
CA ARG A 122 26.55 5.70 -0.28
C ARG A 122 25.18 5.58 0.40
N VAL A 123 24.13 5.92 -0.34
CA VAL A 123 22.74 5.68 0.07
C VAL A 123 21.97 5.01 -1.07
N ILE A 124 21.27 3.91 -0.76
CA ILE A 124 20.31 3.24 -1.65
C ILE A 124 18.95 3.32 -0.95
N ALA A 125 18.02 4.12 -1.49
CA ALA A 125 16.75 4.36 -0.83
C ALA A 125 15.63 4.63 -1.84
N ALA A 126 14.41 4.26 -1.49
CA ALA A 126 13.25 4.64 -2.30
C ALA A 126 12.76 6.06 -2.01
N ASN A 127 12.93 6.55 -0.79
CA ASN A 127 12.50 7.89 -0.41
C ASN A 127 13.61 8.67 0.30
N PHE A 128 13.92 9.86 -0.21
CA PHE A 128 14.89 10.80 0.34
C PHE A 128 14.22 11.96 1.08
N GLY A 129 12.93 12.19 0.88
CA GLY A 129 12.21 13.32 1.47
C GLY A 129 12.17 13.32 3.00
N ARG A 130 12.37 12.15 3.63
CA ARG A 130 12.42 12.02 5.10
C ARG A 130 13.80 12.31 5.70
N MET A 131 14.83 12.42 4.87
CA MET A 131 16.21 12.73 5.26
C MET A 131 16.80 13.85 4.38
N PRO A 132 16.26 15.09 4.43
CA PRO A 132 16.56 16.15 3.47
C PRO A 132 18.04 16.57 3.44
N LYS A 133 18.75 16.47 4.57
CA LYS A 133 20.19 16.78 4.61
C LYS A 133 21.03 15.72 3.90
N VAL A 134 20.65 14.43 4.01
CA VAL A 134 21.29 13.33 3.27
C VAL A 134 20.98 13.46 1.77
N ALA A 135 19.73 13.79 1.43
CA ALA A 135 19.33 14.08 0.04
C ALA A 135 20.17 15.22 -0.56
N ALA A 136 20.38 16.32 0.19
CA ALA A 136 21.20 17.44 -0.24
C ALA A 136 22.67 17.04 -0.43
N ALA A 137 23.23 16.19 0.44
CA ALA A 137 24.59 15.67 0.29
C ALA A 137 24.73 14.82 -0.98
N ALA A 138 23.74 13.98 -1.29
CA ALA A 138 23.71 13.21 -2.54
C ALA A 138 23.60 14.16 -3.76
N GLN A 139 22.69 15.13 -3.76
CA GLN A 139 22.54 16.10 -4.86
C GLN A 139 23.80 16.95 -5.07
N ALA A 140 24.55 17.22 -4.00
CA ALA A 140 25.81 17.97 -4.04
C ALA A 140 27.03 17.11 -4.43
N ASN A 141 26.86 15.87 -4.88
CA ASN A 141 27.94 14.92 -5.21
C ASN A 141 28.91 14.59 -4.05
N LYS A 142 28.49 14.77 -2.79
CA LYS A 142 29.30 14.43 -1.62
C LYS A 142 29.27 12.93 -1.28
N ILE A 143 28.18 12.26 -1.60
CA ILE A 143 27.97 10.83 -1.41
C ILE A 143 27.33 10.22 -2.65
N GLN A 144 27.54 8.92 -2.89
CA GLN A 144 26.82 8.19 -3.93
C GLN A 144 25.36 8.00 -3.54
N GLY A 145 24.45 8.10 -4.51
CA GLY A 145 23.02 7.95 -4.27
C GLY A 145 22.33 7.13 -5.34
N TYR A 146 21.50 6.18 -4.93
CA TYR A 146 20.57 5.47 -5.79
C TYR A 146 19.15 5.66 -5.26
N ASN A 147 18.23 6.02 -6.15
CA ASN A 147 16.82 6.03 -5.87
C ASN A 147 16.15 4.89 -6.64
N LEU A 148 15.76 3.83 -5.91
CA LEU A 148 15.17 2.61 -6.46
C LEU A 148 13.75 2.42 -5.92
N PRO A 149 12.87 1.65 -6.64
CA PRO A 149 11.52 1.36 -6.17
C PRO A 149 11.52 0.64 -4.81
N GLN A 150 10.62 1.01 -3.94
CA GLN A 150 10.54 0.50 -2.56
C GLN A 150 10.34 -1.00 -2.51
N GLY A 151 9.42 -1.54 -3.32
CA GLY A 151 9.17 -2.97 -3.40
C GLY A 151 10.36 -3.75 -3.96
N VAL A 152 11.14 -3.15 -4.85
CA VAL A 152 12.38 -3.75 -5.34
C VAL A 152 13.40 -3.86 -4.19
N ILE A 153 13.64 -2.80 -3.41
CA ILE A 153 14.57 -2.85 -2.27
C ILE A 153 14.10 -3.87 -1.23
N SER A 154 12.80 -3.87 -0.90
CA SER A 154 12.17 -4.80 0.02
C SER A 154 12.41 -6.27 -0.38
N LYS A 155 12.25 -6.58 -1.67
CA LYS A 155 12.47 -7.92 -2.22
C LYS A 155 13.96 -8.27 -2.35
N LEU A 156 14.83 -7.28 -2.53
CA LEU A 156 16.28 -7.49 -2.56
C LEU A 156 16.83 -8.01 -1.21
N TYR A 157 16.23 -7.64 -0.07
CA TYR A 157 16.59 -8.25 1.21
C TYR A 157 16.38 -9.77 1.20
N ARG A 158 15.26 -10.24 0.62
CA ARG A 158 15.00 -11.68 0.48
C ARG A 158 15.99 -12.36 -0.47
N SER A 159 16.30 -11.70 -1.59
CA SER A 159 17.29 -12.19 -2.54
C SER A 159 18.67 -12.31 -1.89
N CYS A 160 19.07 -11.30 -1.12
CA CYS A 160 20.32 -11.27 -0.36
C CYS A 160 20.35 -12.39 0.69
N ALA A 161 19.28 -12.56 1.47
CA ALA A 161 19.14 -13.62 2.47
C ALA A 161 19.27 -15.04 1.87
N ALA A 162 18.76 -15.22 0.65
CA ALA A 162 18.81 -16.49 -0.08
C ALA A 162 20.14 -16.71 -0.84
N GLY A 163 21.10 -15.78 -0.77
CA GLY A 163 22.34 -15.84 -1.55
C GLY A 163 22.17 -15.68 -3.06
N SER A 164 21.01 -15.15 -3.49
CA SER A 164 20.73 -14.88 -4.91
C SER A 164 21.47 -13.63 -5.38
N PRO A 165 21.92 -13.58 -6.65
CA PRO A 165 22.72 -12.45 -7.15
C PRO A 165 21.92 -11.14 -7.27
N GLY A 166 20.58 -11.23 -7.23
CA GLY A 166 19.68 -10.09 -7.38
C GLY A 166 18.24 -10.49 -7.66
N LEU A 167 17.48 -9.52 -8.14
CA LEU A 167 16.05 -9.64 -8.45
C LEU A 167 15.81 -9.33 -9.92
N PHE A 168 15.06 -10.19 -10.63
CA PHE A 168 14.48 -9.92 -11.93
C PHE A 168 13.06 -9.42 -11.77
N THR A 169 12.72 -8.29 -12.39
CA THR A 169 11.38 -7.72 -12.36
C THR A 169 11.18 -6.76 -13.54
N LYS A 170 9.94 -6.53 -13.95
CA LYS A 170 9.58 -5.48 -14.93
C LYS A 170 9.37 -4.11 -14.28
N VAL A 171 9.37 -4.04 -12.94
CA VAL A 171 9.21 -2.79 -12.19
C VAL A 171 10.38 -1.86 -12.48
N GLY A 172 10.06 -0.65 -12.92
CA GLY A 172 11.04 0.37 -13.30
C GLY A 172 11.30 0.48 -14.79
N LEU A 173 10.86 -0.47 -15.65
CA LEU A 173 10.97 -0.34 -17.11
C LEU A 173 10.34 0.99 -17.57
N HIS A 174 11.04 1.67 -18.50
CA HIS A 174 10.66 2.97 -19.06
C HIS A 174 10.54 4.13 -18.05
N THR A 175 10.99 3.95 -16.80
CA THR A 175 11.14 5.04 -15.81
C THR A 175 12.62 5.42 -15.68
N TYR A 176 12.91 6.44 -14.87
CA TYR A 176 14.30 6.87 -14.60
C TYR A 176 15.18 5.76 -13.96
N VAL A 177 14.58 4.69 -13.46
CA VAL A 177 15.30 3.55 -12.90
C VAL A 177 15.80 2.60 -14.01
N ASP A 178 15.17 2.63 -15.17
CA ASP A 178 15.64 1.92 -16.36
C ASP A 178 17.06 2.40 -16.72
N PRO A 179 18.05 1.51 -16.90
CA PRO A 179 19.42 1.91 -17.23
C PRO A 179 19.52 2.81 -18.47
N ARG A 180 18.59 2.65 -19.41
CA ARG A 180 18.50 3.50 -20.62
C ARG A 180 18.13 4.95 -20.31
N LEU A 181 17.55 5.22 -19.11
CA LEU A 181 17.07 6.52 -18.67
C LEU A 181 17.77 7.03 -17.39
N GLY A 182 18.82 6.30 -16.89
CA GLY A 182 19.58 6.74 -15.74
C GLY A 182 19.93 5.67 -14.71
N GLY A 183 19.23 4.52 -14.70
CA GLY A 183 19.54 3.40 -13.80
C GLY A 183 19.35 3.70 -12.31
N GLY A 184 18.47 4.64 -11.97
CA GLY A 184 18.21 5.04 -10.59
C GLY A 184 19.33 5.87 -9.93
N LYS A 185 20.37 6.28 -10.67
CA LYS A 185 21.47 7.08 -10.14
C LYS A 185 21.02 8.51 -9.86
N VAL A 186 21.35 9.02 -8.68
CA VAL A 186 20.94 10.36 -8.23
C VAL A 186 21.90 11.45 -8.75
N ASN A 187 23.17 11.10 -8.94
CA ASN A 187 24.23 12.07 -9.19
C ASN A 187 25.39 11.49 -10.02
N SER A 188 26.35 12.35 -10.42
CA SER A 188 27.45 11.98 -11.31
C SER A 188 28.55 11.16 -10.62
N VAL A 189 28.69 11.20 -9.30
CA VAL A 189 29.68 10.37 -8.57
C VAL A 189 29.19 8.94 -8.35
N THR A 190 27.94 8.67 -8.65
CA THR A 190 27.34 7.32 -8.62
C THR A 190 27.56 6.65 -9.96
N THR A 191 28.62 5.88 -10.09
CA THR A 191 29.06 5.32 -11.39
C THR A 191 28.72 3.85 -11.58
N GLU A 192 28.65 3.03 -10.53
CA GLU A 192 28.35 1.60 -10.62
C GLU A 192 26.94 1.35 -11.17
N ASP A 193 26.82 0.38 -12.10
CA ASP A 193 25.54 -0.06 -12.65
C ASP A 193 24.98 -1.22 -11.80
N ILE A 194 24.10 -0.88 -10.83
CA ILE A 194 23.41 -1.89 -9.99
C ILE A 194 22.06 -2.31 -10.57
N VAL A 195 21.59 -1.63 -11.61
CA VAL A 195 20.40 -2.00 -12.39
C VAL A 195 20.84 -2.31 -13.81
N LYS A 196 20.40 -3.42 -14.39
CA LYS A 196 20.71 -3.83 -15.75
C LYS A 196 19.44 -4.14 -16.51
N HIS A 197 19.37 -3.70 -17.76
CA HIS A 197 18.36 -4.15 -18.71
C HIS A 197 18.76 -5.52 -19.26
N VAL A 198 17.86 -6.47 -19.24
CA VAL A 198 18.08 -7.84 -19.70
C VAL A 198 16.86 -8.34 -20.48
N GLU A 199 17.09 -9.26 -21.40
CA GLU A 199 16.03 -9.98 -22.10
C GLU A 199 15.96 -11.41 -21.57
N VAL A 200 14.76 -11.87 -21.22
CA VAL A 200 14.49 -13.23 -20.78
C VAL A 200 13.30 -13.75 -21.58
N GLU A 201 13.50 -14.82 -22.34
CA GLU A 201 12.47 -15.45 -23.18
C GLU A 201 11.76 -14.47 -24.15
N GLY A 202 12.49 -13.49 -24.69
CA GLY A 202 11.97 -12.50 -25.62
C GLY A 202 11.22 -11.32 -24.97
N GLU A 203 11.24 -11.23 -23.66
CA GLU A 203 10.64 -10.12 -22.90
C GLU A 203 11.69 -9.27 -22.20
N GLU A 204 11.44 -7.96 -22.13
CA GLU A 204 12.31 -7.01 -21.40
C GLU A 204 12.12 -7.14 -19.90
N TRP A 205 13.23 -7.21 -19.16
CA TRP A 205 13.29 -7.22 -17.71
C TRP A 205 14.38 -6.31 -17.19
N LEU A 206 14.27 -5.90 -15.96
CA LEU A 206 15.36 -5.29 -15.19
C LEU A 206 15.91 -6.32 -14.20
N PHE A 207 17.23 -6.37 -14.13
CA PHE A 207 17.96 -7.09 -13.09
C PHE A 207 18.54 -6.10 -12.09
N TYR A 208 18.11 -6.18 -10.84
CA TYR A 208 18.63 -5.39 -9.74
C TYR A 208 19.61 -6.24 -8.93
N LYS A 209 20.87 -5.77 -8.83
CA LYS A 209 21.94 -6.47 -8.12
C LYS A 209 21.69 -6.47 -6.62
N ALA A 210 21.77 -7.63 -5.95
CA ALA A 210 21.75 -7.73 -4.51
C ALA A 210 23.03 -7.13 -3.91
N THR A 211 22.88 -6.41 -2.80
CA THR A 211 24.00 -5.88 -2.02
C THR A 211 24.08 -6.65 -0.72
N LYS A 212 25.25 -7.17 -0.38
CA LYS A 212 25.49 -7.84 0.91
C LYS A 212 25.24 -6.84 2.04
N ILE A 213 24.56 -7.30 3.08
CA ILE A 213 24.28 -6.51 4.29
C ILE A 213 25.25 -6.95 5.38
N ASP A 214 26.01 -6.00 5.93
CA ASP A 214 26.93 -6.24 7.04
C ASP A 214 26.24 -6.01 8.39
N VAL A 215 25.30 -5.06 8.48
CA VAL A 215 24.58 -4.72 9.72
C VAL A 215 23.11 -4.49 9.43
N ALA A 216 22.22 -5.13 10.21
CA ALA A 216 20.79 -4.85 10.23
C ALA A 216 20.39 -4.20 11.56
N LEU A 217 19.89 -2.96 11.50
CA LEU A 217 19.29 -2.24 12.61
C LEU A 217 17.78 -2.42 12.54
N ILE A 218 17.25 -3.37 13.35
CA ILE A 218 15.82 -3.72 13.32
C ILE A 218 15.11 -3.31 14.59
N ARG A 219 13.78 -3.35 14.57
CA ARG A 219 12.93 -3.02 15.70
C ARG A 219 11.86 -4.09 15.92
N GLY A 220 11.52 -4.33 17.18
CA GLY A 220 10.36 -5.09 17.61
C GLY A 220 9.83 -4.57 18.93
N THR A 221 8.78 -5.19 19.50
CA THR A 221 8.17 -4.76 20.75
C THR A 221 8.82 -5.43 21.96
N SER A 222 8.83 -6.76 21.99
CA SER A 222 9.38 -7.54 23.10
C SER A 222 10.46 -8.48 22.59
N ALA A 223 11.49 -8.70 23.40
CA ALA A 223 12.46 -9.76 23.16
C ALA A 223 12.66 -10.62 24.42
N ASP A 224 12.99 -11.89 24.24
CA ASP A 224 13.57 -12.68 25.32
C ASP A 224 15.10 -12.55 25.35
N PRO A 225 15.79 -12.97 26.44
CA PRO A 225 17.26 -12.86 26.52
C PRO A 225 18.00 -13.62 25.43
N ALA A 226 17.39 -14.63 24.79
CA ALA A 226 17.95 -15.37 23.68
C ALA A 226 17.80 -14.67 22.32
N GLY A 227 17.07 -13.53 22.28
CA GLY A 227 16.88 -12.72 21.11
C GLY A 227 15.68 -13.09 20.24
N ASN A 228 14.73 -13.89 20.74
CA ASN A 228 13.44 -14.07 20.06
C ASN A 228 12.62 -12.80 20.19
N ILE A 229 12.13 -12.25 19.07
CA ILE A 229 11.48 -10.93 19.01
C ILE A 229 10.04 -11.08 18.56
N SER A 230 9.13 -10.40 19.25
CA SER A 230 7.74 -10.20 18.85
C SER A 230 7.43 -8.73 18.54
N MET A 231 6.31 -8.47 17.84
CA MET A 231 5.94 -7.15 17.34
C MET A 231 4.49 -6.77 17.69
N GLU A 232 4.02 -7.19 18.84
CA GLU A 232 2.62 -7.07 19.24
C GLU A 232 2.09 -5.64 19.37
N LYS A 233 2.98 -4.66 19.64
CA LYS A 233 2.59 -3.24 19.71
C LYS A 233 3.01 -2.44 18.47
N GLU A 234 3.69 -3.05 17.52
CA GLU A 234 4.06 -2.35 16.30
C GLU A 234 2.87 -2.25 15.36
N CYS A 235 2.66 -1.07 14.77
CA CYS A 235 1.59 -0.89 13.80
C CYS A 235 1.87 -1.53 12.42
N LEU A 236 3.12 -1.94 12.17
CA LEU A 236 3.61 -2.56 10.93
C LEU A 236 4.73 -3.55 11.25
N THR A 237 4.84 -4.62 10.46
CA THR A 237 5.96 -5.58 10.58
C THR A 237 7.10 -5.28 9.62
N LEU A 238 6.84 -4.56 8.54
CA LEU A 238 7.81 -4.14 7.53
C LEU A 238 8.68 -5.31 7.00
N ASP A 239 10.00 -5.08 6.89
CA ASP A 239 10.96 -6.07 6.38
C ASP A 239 11.86 -6.65 7.48
N VAL A 240 11.50 -6.54 8.76
CA VAL A 240 12.40 -6.89 9.89
C VAL A 240 12.98 -8.29 9.77
N LEU A 241 12.18 -9.29 9.40
CA LEU A 241 12.65 -10.66 9.25
C LEU A 241 13.61 -10.82 8.06
N ALA A 242 13.26 -10.20 6.91
CA ALA A 242 14.09 -10.28 5.72
C ALA A 242 15.43 -9.54 5.90
N GLN A 243 15.44 -8.40 6.60
CA GLN A 243 16.65 -7.67 6.96
C GLN A 243 17.54 -8.47 7.90
N ALA A 244 16.98 -9.07 8.96
CA ALA A 244 17.72 -9.94 9.87
C ALA A 244 18.33 -11.14 9.14
N MET A 245 17.54 -11.85 8.32
CA MET A 245 18.04 -12.96 7.50
C MET A 245 19.15 -12.51 6.55
N SER A 246 18.99 -11.35 5.92
CA SER A 246 19.94 -10.81 4.95
C SER A 246 21.32 -10.55 5.59
N ALA A 247 21.36 -9.89 6.74
CA ALA A 247 22.61 -9.65 7.46
C ALA A 247 23.22 -10.98 7.96
N HIS A 248 22.44 -11.81 8.64
CA HIS A 248 22.88 -13.07 9.21
C HIS A 248 23.47 -14.03 8.15
N SER A 249 22.79 -14.18 6.98
CA SER A 249 23.26 -15.06 5.91
C SER A 249 24.56 -14.59 5.25
N ASN A 250 24.94 -13.33 5.42
CA ASN A 250 26.21 -12.80 4.93
C ASN A 250 27.33 -12.76 5.99
N GLY A 251 27.10 -13.35 7.18
CA GLY A 251 28.01 -13.26 8.32
C GLY A 251 28.03 -11.90 8.99
N GLY A 252 27.01 -11.09 8.75
CA GLY A 252 26.83 -9.76 9.32
C GLY A 252 26.12 -9.78 10.66
N LEU A 253 25.90 -8.59 11.23
CA LEU A 253 25.41 -8.35 12.57
C LEU A 253 23.93 -7.91 12.56
N VAL A 254 23.11 -8.48 13.43
CA VAL A 254 21.72 -8.11 13.63
C VAL A 254 21.52 -7.49 15.01
N ILE A 255 21.23 -6.20 15.05
CA ILE A 255 20.98 -5.43 16.26
C ILE A 255 19.49 -5.06 16.31
N ALA A 256 18.80 -5.53 17.34
CA ALA A 256 17.37 -5.30 17.51
C ALA A 256 17.08 -4.34 18.66
N GLN A 257 16.38 -3.25 18.39
CA GLN A 257 15.82 -2.40 19.43
C GLN A 257 14.43 -2.92 19.83
N VAL A 258 14.16 -3.01 21.13
CA VAL A 258 12.86 -3.40 21.68
C VAL A 258 12.40 -2.46 22.79
N GLU A 259 11.09 -2.50 23.12
CA GLU A 259 10.53 -1.76 24.25
C GLU A 259 10.92 -2.44 25.57
N ARG A 260 10.92 -3.79 25.61
CA ARG A 260 11.09 -4.56 26.86
C ARG A 260 11.68 -5.94 26.64
N ILE A 261 12.25 -6.47 27.72
CA ILE A 261 12.66 -7.87 27.81
C ILE A 261 11.58 -8.66 28.55
N VAL A 262 11.26 -9.85 28.04
CA VAL A 262 10.34 -10.80 28.62
C VAL A 262 11.06 -12.09 29.00
N GLU A 263 10.44 -12.94 29.82
CA GLU A 263 11.02 -14.21 30.22
C GLU A 263 11.22 -15.13 29.02
N HIS A 264 12.33 -15.88 29.02
CA HIS A 264 12.63 -16.83 27.96
C HIS A 264 11.51 -17.87 27.80
N GLY A 265 11.09 -18.07 26.54
CA GLY A 265 10.02 -19.00 26.20
C GLY A 265 8.59 -18.50 26.50
N SER A 266 8.43 -17.26 26.97
CA SER A 266 7.10 -16.67 27.23
C SER A 266 6.41 -16.19 25.92
N ILE A 267 7.19 -15.87 24.87
CA ILE A 267 6.64 -15.50 23.55
C ILE A 267 6.14 -16.77 22.88
N LYS A 268 4.89 -16.79 22.44
CA LYS A 268 4.35 -17.95 21.70
C LYS A 268 5.15 -18.15 20.41
N PRO A 269 5.48 -19.40 20.01
CA PRO A 269 6.31 -19.64 18.82
C PRO A 269 5.81 -19.02 17.53
N LYS A 270 4.50 -18.87 17.35
CA LYS A 270 3.91 -18.21 16.17
C LYS A 270 3.96 -16.70 16.23
N ASP A 271 4.13 -16.10 17.41
CA ASP A 271 4.22 -14.65 17.62
C ASP A 271 5.71 -14.19 17.58
N VAL A 272 6.66 -15.12 17.54
CA VAL A 272 8.07 -14.81 17.30
C VAL A 272 8.24 -14.37 15.85
N LYS A 273 8.40 -13.06 15.64
CA LYS A 273 8.58 -12.47 14.32
C LYS A 273 10.01 -12.66 13.81
N VAL A 274 11.00 -12.44 14.68
CA VAL A 274 12.41 -12.69 14.34
C VAL A 274 12.96 -13.73 15.31
N PRO A 275 13.32 -14.93 14.81
CA PRO A 275 13.93 -15.97 15.65
C PRO A 275 15.27 -15.53 16.22
N GLY A 276 15.50 -15.86 17.50
CA GLY A 276 16.73 -15.48 18.20
C GLY A 276 18.02 -15.95 17.52
N ILE A 277 17.97 -17.04 16.76
CA ILE A 277 19.14 -17.52 15.99
C ILE A 277 19.68 -16.49 14.98
N LEU A 278 18.85 -15.55 14.56
CA LEU A 278 19.22 -14.50 13.60
C LEU A 278 19.71 -13.22 14.27
N VAL A 279 19.49 -13.06 15.59
CA VAL A 279 19.74 -11.81 16.33
C VAL A 279 21.04 -11.94 17.12
N ASP A 280 21.93 -10.96 17.01
CA ASP A 280 23.19 -10.92 17.75
C ASP A 280 23.09 -10.08 19.02
N CYS A 281 22.45 -8.91 18.94
CA CYS A 281 22.31 -7.98 20.03
C CYS A 281 20.85 -7.52 20.19
N VAL A 282 20.40 -7.43 21.43
CA VAL A 282 19.10 -6.85 21.82
C VAL A 282 19.35 -5.62 22.66
N VAL A 283 18.75 -4.51 22.26
CA VAL A 283 18.86 -3.22 22.93
C VAL A 283 17.48 -2.79 23.41
N VAL A 284 17.30 -2.61 24.71
CA VAL A 284 16.10 -1.98 25.25
C VAL A 284 16.23 -0.46 25.05
N ALA A 285 15.23 0.16 24.46
CA ALA A 285 15.22 1.60 24.28
C ALA A 285 15.39 2.29 25.65
N PRO A 286 16.39 3.17 25.83
CA PRO A 286 16.69 3.76 27.15
C PRO A 286 15.60 4.72 27.62
N GLU A 287 14.88 5.34 26.69
CA GLU A 287 13.81 6.29 26.97
C GLU A 287 12.57 5.91 26.13
N PRO A 288 11.34 6.04 26.67
CA PRO A 288 10.11 5.74 25.94
C PRO A 288 9.99 6.50 24.63
N ASP A 289 10.46 7.76 24.59
CA ASP A 289 10.44 8.60 23.39
C ASP A 289 11.29 8.05 22.23
N MET A 290 12.26 7.20 22.54
CA MET A 290 13.08 6.52 21.54
C MET A 290 12.43 5.24 21.01
N HIS A 291 11.21 4.91 21.51
CA HIS A 291 10.44 3.74 21.08
C HIS A 291 8.97 4.07 20.79
N ARG A 292 8.68 5.26 20.30
CA ARG A 292 7.34 5.65 19.88
C ARG A 292 6.85 4.76 18.73
N MET A 293 5.57 4.48 18.66
CA MET A 293 4.96 3.81 17.52
C MET A 293 5.26 4.58 16.23
N ASN A 294 5.08 5.91 16.28
CA ASN A 294 5.55 6.86 15.28
C ASN A 294 5.83 8.21 15.93
N TYR A 295 6.45 9.15 15.22
CA TYR A 295 6.84 10.45 15.81
C TYR A 295 5.68 11.34 16.26
N GLY A 296 4.45 11.08 15.82
CA GLY A 296 3.25 11.82 16.26
C GLY A 296 2.50 11.14 17.42
N VAL A 297 2.69 9.82 17.60
CA VAL A 297 1.92 9.01 18.55
C VAL A 297 2.84 8.09 19.34
N MET A 298 2.75 8.13 20.67
CA MET A 298 3.53 7.22 21.52
C MET A 298 3.10 5.77 21.29
N TYR A 299 1.79 5.52 21.41
CA TYR A 299 1.18 4.23 21.19
C TYR A 299 -0.31 4.39 20.89
N ASP A 300 -0.81 3.61 19.94
CA ASP A 300 -2.24 3.53 19.61
C ASP A 300 -2.63 2.04 19.43
N PRO A 301 -3.43 1.47 20.35
CA PRO A 301 -3.83 0.07 20.30
C PRO A 301 -4.74 -0.26 19.11
N ALA A 302 -5.41 0.74 18.51
CA ALA A 302 -6.21 0.52 17.30
C ALA A 302 -5.32 0.30 16.08
N LEU A 303 -4.17 0.98 15.99
CA LEU A 303 -3.19 0.81 14.93
C LEU A 303 -2.33 -0.45 15.12
N ALA A 304 -2.14 -0.89 16.36
CA ALA A 304 -1.49 -2.18 16.67
C ALA A 304 -2.41 -3.39 16.43
N GLY A 305 -3.72 -3.15 16.21
CA GLY A 305 -4.71 -4.22 16.03
C GLY A 305 -5.19 -4.89 17.33
N GLU A 306 -4.85 -4.31 18.50
CA GLU A 306 -5.30 -4.83 19.80
C GLU A 306 -6.77 -4.55 20.10
N VAL A 307 -7.27 -3.40 19.62
CA VAL A 307 -8.66 -2.99 19.81
C VAL A 307 -9.28 -2.55 18.47
N ARG A 308 -10.61 -2.68 18.40
CA ARG A 308 -11.40 -2.13 17.31
C ARG A 308 -12.07 -0.85 17.73
N VAL A 309 -12.09 0.15 16.85
CA VAL A 309 -12.71 1.46 17.09
C VAL A 309 -13.90 1.67 16.15
N PRO A 310 -14.95 2.42 16.58
CA PRO A 310 -16.06 2.78 15.71
C PRO A 310 -15.58 3.58 14.49
N VAL A 311 -16.03 3.21 13.31
CA VAL A 311 -15.63 3.85 12.03
C VAL A 311 -16.29 5.22 11.85
N ASP A 312 -17.40 5.49 12.54
CA ASP A 312 -18.17 6.74 12.43
C ASP A 312 -17.44 7.98 13.00
N ALA A 313 -16.29 7.79 13.63
CA ALA A 313 -15.48 8.86 14.23
C ALA A 313 -14.58 9.62 13.26
N ILE A 314 -14.58 9.26 11.95
CA ILE A 314 -13.76 9.95 10.95
C ILE A 314 -14.39 11.31 10.62
N ALA A 315 -13.64 12.38 10.85
CA ALA A 315 -14.08 13.73 10.55
C ALA A 315 -14.38 13.89 9.05
N LYS A 316 -15.51 14.54 8.73
CA LYS A 316 -15.85 14.91 7.35
C LYS A 316 -14.84 15.93 6.83
N MET A 317 -14.47 15.81 5.57
CA MET A 317 -13.67 16.82 4.89
C MET A 317 -14.50 18.08 4.63
N GLU A 318 -13.86 19.25 4.74
CA GLU A 318 -14.42 20.50 4.22
C GLU A 318 -14.48 20.45 2.70
N LEU A 319 -15.44 21.15 2.09
CA LEU A 319 -15.61 21.21 0.65
C LEU A 319 -14.62 22.21 0.04
N ASP A 320 -13.40 21.74 -0.15
CA ASP A 320 -12.28 22.44 -0.76
C ASP A 320 -11.81 21.74 -2.06
N GLU A 321 -10.72 22.21 -2.67
CA GLU A 321 -10.13 21.58 -3.85
C GLU A 321 -9.76 20.12 -3.61
N ARG A 322 -9.37 19.75 -2.41
CA ARG A 322 -8.98 18.37 -2.07
C ARG A 322 -10.18 17.44 -2.05
N LYS A 323 -11.30 17.91 -1.46
CA LYS A 323 -12.56 17.15 -1.44
C LYS A 323 -13.16 16.99 -2.84
N ILE A 324 -13.08 18.02 -3.69
CA ILE A 324 -13.50 17.95 -5.10
C ILE A 324 -12.74 16.84 -5.81
N ILE A 325 -11.41 16.84 -5.72
CA ILE A 325 -10.54 15.83 -6.34
C ILE A 325 -10.88 14.44 -5.79
N ALA A 326 -11.00 14.30 -4.48
CA ALA A 326 -11.33 13.05 -3.81
C ALA A 326 -12.70 12.51 -4.22
N ARG A 327 -13.72 13.37 -4.31
CA ARG A 327 -15.06 13.02 -4.77
C ARG A 327 -15.05 12.52 -6.22
N ARG A 328 -14.32 13.23 -7.12
CA ARG A 328 -14.22 12.78 -8.51
C ARG A 328 -13.50 11.44 -8.61
N ALA A 329 -12.38 11.27 -7.89
CA ALA A 329 -11.65 10.02 -7.88
C ALA A 329 -12.46 8.85 -7.29
N ALA A 330 -13.36 9.11 -6.35
CA ALA A 330 -14.19 8.09 -5.72
C ALA A 330 -15.21 7.43 -6.67
N PHE A 331 -15.55 8.06 -7.80
CA PHE A 331 -16.36 7.41 -8.85
C PHE A 331 -15.67 6.22 -9.51
N GLU A 332 -14.33 6.15 -9.43
CA GLU A 332 -13.55 5.05 -10.01
C GLU A 332 -13.38 3.85 -9.04
N LEU A 333 -13.88 3.93 -7.80
CA LEU A 333 -13.71 2.88 -6.80
C LEU A 333 -14.36 1.57 -7.25
N PRO A 334 -13.60 0.46 -7.35
CA PRO A 334 -14.14 -0.82 -7.74
C PRO A 334 -14.86 -1.48 -6.57
N LEU A 335 -16.10 -1.91 -6.76
CA LEU A 335 -16.80 -2.71 -5.75
C LEU A 335 -16.12 -4.07 -5.59
N ASN A 336 -15.95 -4.50 -4.32
CA ASN A 336 -15.23 -5.70 -3.92
C ASN A 336 -13.78 -5.74 -4.43
N GLY A 337 -13.24 -4.60 -4.85
CA GLY A 337 -11.88 -4.47 -5.33
C GLY A 337 -10.87 -4.16 -4.22
N VAL A 338 -9.61 -4.44 -4.52
CA VAL A 338 -8.46 -4.11 -3.67
C VAL A 338 -7.81 -2.84 -4.19
N ILE A 339 -7.65 -1.85 -3.31
CA ILE A 339 -7.13 -0.54 -3.68
C ILE A 339 -5.94 -0.11 -2.83
N ASN A 340 -5.10 0.75 -3.41
CA ASN A 340 -4.06 1.49 -2.68
C ASN A 340 -4.27 2.99 -2.86
N LEU A 341 -4.09 3.76 -1.79
CA LEU A 341 -4.21 5.23 -1.79
C LEU A 341 -2.88 5.84 -1.35
N GLY A 342 -2.36 6.71 -2.18
CA GLY A 342 -1.14 7.49 -1.89
C GLY A 342 -1.39 8.67 -0.96
N VAL A 343 -0.32 9.33 -0.55
CA VAL A 343 -0.33 10.51 0.34
C VAL A 343 -0.85 11.76 -0.37
N GLY A 344 -1.54 12.61 0.35
CA GLY A 344 -1.96 13.95 -0.10
C GLY A 344 -3.41 14.00 -0.60
N ALA A 345 -3.66 14.44 -1.84
CA ALA A 345 -5.02 14.45 -2.40
C ALA A 345 -5.67 13.05 -2.44
N PRO A 346 -4.94 11.97 -2.75
CA PRO A 346 -5.47 10.61 -2.68
C PRO A 346 -5.98 10.16 -1.31
N ASP A 347 -5.41 10.64 -0.20
CA ASP A 347 -5.90 10.32 1.16
C ASP A 347 -7.38 10.68 1.33
N GLY A 348 -7.83 11.76 0.68
CA GLY A 348 -9.22 12.23 0.71
C GLY A 348 -10.21 11.20 0.18
N VAL A 349 -9.79 10.31 -0.73
CA VAL A 349 -10.66 9.27 -1.30
C VAL A 349 -11.16 8.31 -0.21
N ALA A 350 -10.31 7.96 0.78
CA ALA A 350 -10.73 7.15 1.92
C ALA A 350 -11.80 7.86 2.77
N SER A 351 -11.62 9.16 3.01
CA SER A 351 -12.60 9.97 3.75
C SER A 351 -13.93 10.07 3.01
N VAL A 352 -13.89 10.31 1.70
CA VAL A 352 -15.10 10.33 0.85
C VAL A 352 -15.76 8.96 0.81
N ALA A 353 -15.02 7.87 0.63
CA ALA A 353 -15.55 6.51 0.64
C ALA A 353 -16.28 6.20 1.96
N ASN A 354 -15.78 6.73 3.09
CA ASN A 354 -16.43 6.60 4.38
C ASN A 354 -17.70 7.47 4.49
N GLU A 355 -17.65 8.75 4.06
CA GLU A 355 -18.85 9.64 4.01
C GLU A 355 -19.96 9.02 3.16
N GLU A 356 -19.59 8.42 2.02
CA GLU A 356 -20.51 7.80 1.04
C GLU A 356 -20.89 6.36 1.40
N LYS A 357 -20.38 5.83 2.54
CA LYS A 357 -20.64 4.45 3.04
C LYS A 357 -20.20 3.34 2.08
N VAL A 358 -19.19 3.60 1.26
CA VAL A 358 -18.62 2.65 0.28
C VAL A 358 -17.52 1.79 0.90
N THR A 359 -16.90 2.24 2.00
CA THR A 359 -15.79 1.54 2.67
C THR A 359 -16.02 0.03 2.91
N PRO A 360 -17.22 -0.45 3.31
CA PRO A 360 -17.45 -1.89 3.48
C PRO A 360 -17.37 -2.72 2.20
N TYR A 361 -17.41 -2.09 1.04
CA TYR A 361 -17.43 -2.74 -0.27
C TYR A 361 -16.09 -2.64 -1.01
N ILE A 362 -15.05 -2.14 -0.37
CA ILE A 362 -13.70 -2.05 -0.91
C ILE A 362 -12.69 -2.54 0.13
N THR A 363 -11.57 -3.08 -0.34
CA THR A 363 -10.46 -3.44 0.55
C THR A 363 -9.30 -2.48 0.33
N MET A 364 -9.09 -1.58 1.28
CA MET A 364 -7.94 -0.67 1.25
C MET A 364 -6.68 -1.41 1.71
N THR A 365 -5.55 -1.13 1.08
CA THR A 365 -4.25 -1.68 1.45
C THR A 365 -3.19 -0.61 1.46
N THR A 366 -2.14 -0.81 2.25
CA THR A 366 -0.93 0.00 2.20
C THR A 366 0.26 -0.84 1.81
N GLU A 367 1.19 -0.26 1.09
CA GLU A 367 2.44 -0.92 0.70
C GLU A 367 3.28 -1.36 1.92
N ALA A 368 3.04 -0.76 3.09
CA ALA A 368 3.70 -1.10 4.33
C ALA A 368 3.21 -2.42 4.96
N GLY A 369 2.10 -3.00 4.45
CA GLY A 369 1.62 -4.33 4.83
C GLY A 369 0.23 -4.37 5.45
N ALA A 370 -0.44 -3.24 5.72
CA ALA A 370 -1.79 -3.25 6.27
C ALA A 370 -2.84 -3.59 5.20
N VAL A 371 -3.80 -4.46 5.54
CA VAL A 371 -4.91 -4.90 4.69
C VAL A 371 -6.22 -4.61 5.40
N GLY A 372 -7.13 -3.91 4.73
CA GLY A 372 -8.43 -3.55 5.26
C GLY A 372 -8.39 -2.48 6.34
N GLY A 373 -9.55 -2.21 6.92
CA GLY A 373 -9.71 -1.17 7.94
C GLY A 373 -9.74 0.24 7.36
N VAL A 374 -9.38 1.21 8.19
CA VAL A 374 -9.35 2.63 7.87
C VAL A 374 -7.92 3.11 7.89
N LEU A 375 -7.43 3.58 6.75
CA LEU A 375 -6.06 4.06 6.59
C LEU A 375 -5.81 5.27 7.48
N ALA A 376 -4.70 5.25 8.22
CA ALA A 376 -4.27 6.36 9.05
C ALA A 376 -3.45 7.37 8.21
N GLY A 377 -3.71 8.65 8.43
CA GLY A 377 -2.99 9.74 7.77
C GLY A 377 -1.87 10.34 8.63
N GLY A 378 -1.20 11.36 8.10
CA GLY A 378 -0.19 12.14 8.81
C GLY A 378 1.03 11.31 9.24
N SER A 379 1.38 11.37 10.54
CA SER A 379 2.52 10.63 11.11
C SER A 379 2.30 9.11 11.14
N SER A 380 1.05 8.67 11.14
CA SER A 380 0.65 7.26 11.16
C SER A 380 0.43 6.67 9.76
N PHE A 381 0.75 7.40 8.69
CA PHE A 381 0.62 6.92 7.31
C PHE A 381 1.30 5.55 7.13
N GLY A 382 0.60 4.64 6.48
CA GLY A 382 1.00 3.25 6.27
C GLY A 382 0.33 2.26 7.23
N ALA A 383 -0.11 2.71 8.41
CA ALA A 383 -0.89 1.92 9.34
C ALA A 383 -2.41 2.01 9.06
N SER A 384 -3.18 1.11 9.65
CA SER A 384 -4.64 1.07 9.48
C SER A 384 -5.32 0.70 10.80
N ALA A 385 -6.29 1.51 11.22
CA ALA A 385 -7.17 1.14 12.32
C ALA A 385 -8.19 0.09 11.83
N ASN A 386 -8.50 -0.88 12.68
CA ASN A 386 -9.37 -2.01 12.33
C ASN A 386 -8.86 -2.88 11.17
N ALA A 387 -7.55 -2.92 10.93
CA ALA A 387 -6.97 -3.77 9.89
C ALA A 387 -7.49 -5.22 10.00
N HIS A 388 -7.68 -5.87 8.86
CA HIS A 388 -8.02 -7.30 8.80
C HIS A 388 -6.77 -8.16 9.01
N SER A 389 -5.63 -7.70 8.51
CA SER A 389 -4.32 -8.31 8.71
C SER A 389 -3.20 -7.31 8.50
N ILE A 390 -2.02 -7.62 9.06
CA ILE A 390 -0.76 -6.91 8.81
C ILE A 390 0.23 -7.98 8.37
N ILE A 391 0.73 -7.86 7.13
CA ILE A 391 1.71 -8.77 6.54
C ILE A 391 3.03 -8.04 6.32
N ASP A 392 4.09 -8.78 6.00
CA ASP A 392 5.39 -8.17 5.72
C ASP A 392 5.35 -7.34 4.44
N GLN A 393 6.10 -6.24 4.43
CA GLN A 393 6.15 -5.30 3.32
C GLN A 393 6.56 -5.99 2.01
N ASN A 394 7.54 -6.90 2.04
CA ASN A 394 7.96 -7.64 0.86
C ASN A 394 6.87 -8.57 0.31
N GLN A 395 6.01 -9.15 1.18
CA GLN A 395 4.86 -9.96 0.76
C GLN A 395 3.75 -9.09 0.15
N MET A 396 3.54 -7.89 0.71
CA MET A 396 2.61 -6.93 0.13
C MET A 396 3.06 -6.49 -1.27
N PHE A 397 4.35 -6.25 -1.46
CA PHE A 397 4.87 -5.95 -2.80
C PHE A 397 4.87 -7.16 -3.74
N ASP A 398 5.00 -8.39 -3.25
CA ASP A 398 4.75 -9.58 -4.09
C ASP A 398 3.32 -9.60 -4.62
N PHE A 399 2.35 -9.31 -3.75
CA PHE A 399 0.93 -9.21 -4.13
C PHE A 399 0.70 -8.07 -5.14
N TYR A 400 1.28 -6.89 -4.93
CA TYR A 400 1.14 -5.75 -5.86
C TYR A 400 1.79 -6.06 -7.22
N HIS A 401 3.02 -6.57 -7.23
CA HIS A 401 3.73 -6.93 -8.47
C HIS A 401 3.01 -8.04 -9.25
N GLY A 402 2.28 -8.90 -8.58
CA GLY A 402 1.41 -9.93 -9.17
C GLY A 402 0.10 -9.38 -9.75
N GLY A 403 -0.16 -8.06 -9.72
CA GLY A 403 -1.39 -7.45 -10.23
C GLY A 403 -2.56 -7.52 -9.26
N GLY A 404 -2.28 -7.58 -7.95
CA GLY A 404 -3.30 -7.68 -6.90
C GLY A 404 -4.12 -6.42 -6.65
N LEU A 405 -3.71 -5.27 -7.21
CA LEU A 405 -4.45 -4.01 -7.10
C LEU A 405 -5.41 -3.83 -8.28
N ASP A 406 -6.69 -3.67 -7.97
CA ASP A 406 -7.71 -3.34 -8.98
C ASP A 406 -7.63 -1.85 -9.35
N LEU A 407 -7.37 -0.99 -8.37
CA LEU A 407 -7.21 0.45 -8.56
C LEU A 407 -6.13 1.00 -7.63
N THR A 408 -5.38 1.98 -8.11
CA THR A 408 -4.61 2.86 -7.22
C THR A 408 -4.95 4.32 -7.50
N CYS A 409 -4.99 5.12 -6.43
CA CYS A 409 -5.05 6.57 -6.53
C CYS A 409 -3.77 7.17 -5.96
N LEU A 410 -2.99 7.86 -6.78
CA LEU A 410 -1.66 8.38 -6.41
C LEU A 410 -1.56 9.88 -6.70
N GLY A 411 -0.71 10.57 -5.92
CA GLY A 411 -0.40 11.97 -6.17
C GLY A 411 0.46 12.17 -7.42
N MET A 412 0.46 13.39 -7.98
CA MET A 412 1.35 13.81 -9.07
C MET A 412 1.94 15.18 -8.76
N ALA A 413 3.25 15.34 -9.02
CA ALA A 413 3.90 16.64 -8.95
C ALA A 413 3.97 17.31 -10.32
N GLU A 414 4.28 16.54 -11.37
CA GLU A 414 4.30 16.98 -12.76
C GLU A 414 3.65 15.91 -13.64
N CYS A 415 3.06 16.33 -14.76
CA CYS A 415 2.54 15.47 -15.81
C CYS A 415 2.86 16.10 -17.19
N ASP A 416 3.24 15.30 -18.18
CA ASP A 416 3.53 15.78 -19.55
C ASP A 416 2.50 15.32 -20.59
N GLU A 417 2.66 15.79 -21.84
CA GLU A 417 1.75 15.50 -22.94
C GLU A 417 1.61 14.00 -23.27
N HIS A 418 2.64 13.19 -22.91
CA HIS A 418 2.66 11.75 -23.11
C HIS A 418 2.02 10.98 -21.93
N GLY A 419 1.50 11.69 -20.93
CA GLY A 419 0.96 11.11 -19.71
C GLY A 419 2.02 10.54 -18.77
N ASN A 420 3.29 10.90 -18.94
CA ASN A 420 4.30 10.60 -17.94
C ASN A 420 4.04 11.40 -16.67
N VAL A 421 4.30 10.78 -15.50
CA VAL A 421 4.17 11.45 -14.20
C VAL A 421 5.51 11.47 -13.48
N ASN A 422 5.79 12.59 -12.83
CA ASN A 422 6.93 12.76 -11.93
C ASN A 422 6.47 13.02 -10.51
N THR A 423 7.07 12.32 -9.54
CA THR A 423 6.93 12.55 -8.10
C THR A 423 8.26 12.45 -7.37
N SER A 424 9.31 12.00 -8.06
CA SER A 424 10.57 11.61 -7.43
C SER A 424 11.59 12.76 -7.33
N LYS A 425 11.62 13.66 -8.32
CA LYS A 425 12.54 14.79 -8.34
C LYS A 425 11.91 15.98 -9.06
N PHE A 426 11.62 17.04 -8.36
CA PHE A 426 10.99 18.24 -8.91
C PHE A 426 11.29 19.47 -8.05
N GLY A 427 11.31 20.64 -8.69
CA GLY A 427 11.59 21.91 -8.02
C GLY A 427 12.95 21.92 -7.32
N GLY A 428 13.95 21.23 -7.86
CA GLY A 428 15.29 21.13 -7.29
C GLY A 428 15.39 20.23 -6.05
N ARG A 429 14.34 19.47 -5.70
CA ARG A 429 14.31 18.58 -4.53
C ARG A 429 14.26 17.13 -4.96
N LEU A 430 15.07 16.31 -4.32
CA LEU A 430 15.04 14.86 -4.43
C LEU A 430 14.12 14.29 -3.33
N ASN A 431 12.92 13.86 -3.70
CA ASN A 431 12.00 13.17 -2.79
C ASN A 431 12.15 11.66 -2.86
N GLY A 432 12.43 11.13 -4.05
CA GLY A 432 12.44 9.70 -4.35
C GLY A 432 11.05 9.15 -4.70
N CYS A 433 11.03 7.95 -5.27
CA CYS A 433 9.79 7.34 -5.78
C CYS A 433 8.94 6.63 -4.69
N GLY A 434 9.54 6.25 -3.53
CA GLY A 434 8.84 5.37 -2.61
C GLY A 434 8.32 4.11 -3.31
N GLY A 435 7.07 3.73 -3.01
CA GLY A 435 6.35 2.64 -3.68
C GLY A 435 5.65 3.02 -4.98
N PHE A 436 5.78 4.27 -5.44
CA PHE A 436 5.00 4.80 -6.56
C PHE A 436 5.14 3.99 -7.86
N ILE A 437 6.37 3.62 -8.23
CA ILE A 437 6.64 2.82 -9.45
C ILE A 437 6.05 1.42 -9.30
N ASP A 438 6.30 0.77 -8.15
CA ASP A 438 5.80 -0.58 -7.85
C ASP A 438 4.28 -0.66 -7.96
N ILE A 439 3.60 0.34 -7.40
CA ILE A 439 2.14 0.41 -7.31
C ILE A 439 1.54 0.79 -8.68
N SER A 440 1.97 1.91 -9.26
CA SER A 440 1.37 2.44 -10.49
C SER A 440 1.56 1.53 -11.70
N GLN A 441 2.75 0.90 -11.85
CA GLN A 441 2.99 0.00 -12.97
C GLN A 441 2.20 -1.31 -12.91
N ASN A 442 1.81 -1.77 -11.71
CA ASN A 442 1.21 -3.10 -11.54
C ASN A 442 -0.27 -3.08 -11.19
N SER A 443 -0.85 -1.91 -10.91
CA SER A 443 -2.31 -1.78 -10.73
C SER A 443 -3.05 -1.98 -12.06
N ARG A 444 -4.24 -2.54 -11.99
CA ARG A 444 -5.10 -2.73 -13.17
C ARG A 444 -5.59 -1.41 -13.74
N ALA A 445 -5.87 -0.42 -12.87
CA ALA A 445 -6.21 0.94 -13.25
C ALA A 445 -5.51 1.94 -12.32
N VAL A 446 -5.23 3.14 -12.85
CA VAL A 446 -4.53 4.20 -12.12
C VAL A 446 -5.30 5.51 -12.20
N VAL A 447 -5.51 6.14 -11.04
CA VAL A 447 -5.97 7.51 -10.92
C VAL A 447 -4.84 8.37 -10.38
N PHE A 448 -4.35 9.31 -11.14
CA PHE A 448 -3.48 10.36 -10.63
C PHE A 448 -4.33 11.53 -10.13
N ALA A 449 -4.16 11.93 -8.87
CA ALA A 449 -4.98 12.92 -8.21
C ALA A 449 -4.14 14.07 -7.65
N GLY A 450 -4.50 15.29 -7.97
CA GLY A 450 -3.79 16.48 -7.47
C GLY A 450 -4.37 17.77 -8.00
N THR A 451 -4.05 18.89 -7.35
CA THR A 451 -4.47 20.21 -7.86
C THR A 451 -3.86 20.49 -9.22
N PHE A 452 -4.53 21.25 -10.07
CA PHE A 452 -4.06 21.56 -11.43
C PHE A 452 -2.78 22.39 -11.43
N THR A 453 -2.71 23.37 -10.52
CA THR A 453 -1.48 24.12 -10.23
C THR A 453 -1.15 24.02 -8.74
N VAL A 454 0.04 24.42 -8.34
CA VAL A 454 0.51 24.32 -6.96
C VAL A 454 1.17 25.60 -6.46
N GLY A 455 1.15 25.81 -5.16
CA GLY A 455 1.81 26.97 -4.53
C GLY A 455 0.89 28.17 -4.36
N GLY A 456 -0.21 27.96 -3.65
CA GLY A 456 -1.15 29.01 -3.27
C GLY A 456 -2.38 29.10 -4.17
N LEU A 457 -2.80 27.96 -4.75
CA LEU A 457 -4.12 27.84 -5.38
C LEU A 457 -5.19 28.07 -4.32
N GLU A 458 -6.16 28.91 -4.64
CA GLU A 458 -7.35 29.16 -3.83
C GLU A 458 -8.58 29.05 -4.73
N VAL A 459 -9.56 28.25 -4.31
CA VAL A 459 -10.80 28.04 -5.04
C VAL A 459 -12.01 28.39 -4.18
N ALA A 460 -13.12 28.69 -4.82
CA ALA A 460 -14.42 28.85 -4.18
C ALA A 460 -15.48 28.07 -4.95
N ILE A 461 -16.53 27.66 -4.26
CA ILE A 461 -17.69 27.03 -4.87
C ILE A 461 -18.88 27.97 -4.66
N GLU A 462 -19.45 28.48 -5.75
CA GLU A 462 -20.59 29.39 -5.76
C GLU A 462 -21.67 28.76 -6.63
N ASP A 463 -22.87 28.52 -6.07
CA ASP A 463 -24.03 27.94 -6.77
C ASP A 463 -23.69 26.62 -7.53
N GLY A 464 -22.88 25.74 -6.91
CA GLY A 464 -22.45 24.48 -7.51
C GLY A 464 -21.47 24.62 -8.69
N LYS A 465 -20.81 25.78 -8.81
CA LYS A 465 -19.80 26.10 -9.82
C LYS A 465 -18.45 26.36 -9.14
N LEU A 466 -17.40 25.79 -9.70
CA LEU A 466 -16.04 26.08 -9.29
C LEU A 466 -15.58 27.45 -9.83
N LYS A 467 -14.92 28.20 -8.98
CA LYS A 467 -14.29 29.47 -9.31
C LYS A 467 -12.84 29.47 -8.83
N ILE A 468 -11.91 29.75 -9.70
CA ILE A 468 -10.53 29.98 -9.33
C ILE A 468 -10.40 31.40 -8.77
N VAL A 469 -10.18 31.50 -7.47
CA VAL A 469 -10.01 32.78 -6.76
C VAL A 469 -8.59 33.30 -6.96
N LYS A 470 -7.63 32.37 -6.88
CA LYS A 470 -6.22 32.67 -7.08
C LYS A 470 -5.52 31.45 -7.66
N GLU A 471 -4.76 31.66 -8.72
CA GLU A 471 -4.01 30.61 -9.38
C GLU A 471 -2.74 30.25 -8.60
N GLY A 472 -2.37 28.96 -8.63
CA GLY A 472 -1.11 28.48 -8.08
C GLY A 472 0.08 29.00 -8.87
N ARG A 473 1.21 29.19 -8.20
CA ARG A 473 2.44 29.79 -8.77
C ARG A 473 3.16 28.87 -9.76
N SER A 474 2.98 27.55 -9.63
CA SER A 474 3.73 26.57 -10.42
C SER A 474 2.76 25.66 -11.18
N ARG A 475 3.08 25.45 -12.46
CA ARG A 475 2.36 24.52 -13.34
C ARG A 475 2.75 23.09 -13.01
N LYS A 476 1.80 22.18 -13.16
CA LYS A 476 2.04 20.73 -13.07
C LYS A 476 1.99 20.03 -14.43
N PHE A 477 1.19 20.57 -15.34
CA PHE A 477 1.10 20.07 -16.70
C PHE A 477 2.15 20.78 -17.54
N VAL A 478 3.31 20.11 -17.67
CA VAL A 478 4.55 20.64 -18.27
C VAL A 478 4.85 19.94 -19.60
N LYS A 479 5.66 20.56 -20.45
CA LYS A 479 5.99 19.97 -21.75
C LYS A 479 6.72 18.64 -21.61
N ASN A 480 7.66 18.53 -20.65
CA ASN A 480 8.36 17.30 -20.29
C ASN A 480 8.54 17.29 -18.78
N VAL A 481 8.27 16.18 -18.14
CA VAL A 481 8.55 16.00 -16.72
C VAL A 481 10.06 16.00 -16.44
N GLU A 482 10.49 16.53 -15.28
CA GLU A 482 11.92 16.55 -14.91
C GLU A 482 12.49 15.12 -14.81
N GLN A 483 11.66 14.16 -14.36
CA GLN A 483 12.05 12.77 -14.23
C GLN A 483 10.83 11.85 -14.41
N ILE A 484 10.94 10.79 -15.23
CA ILE A 484 9.82 9.87 -15.46
C ILE A 484 9.73 8.88 -14.30
N THR A 485 8.74 9.08 -13.42
CA THR A 485 8.42 8.12 -12.34
C THR A 485 7.33 7.14 -12.77
N PHE A 486 6.40 7.57 -13.64
CA PHE A 486 5.46 6.71 -14.36
C PHE A 486 5.53 7.00 -15.85
N SER A 487 5.56 5.95 -16.67
CA SER A 487 5.62 6.08 -18.13
C SER A 487 4.25 5.86 -18.74
N GLY A 488 3.67 6.92 -19.33
CA GLY A 488 2.42 6.84 -20.08
C GLY A 488 2.55 5.93 -21.30
N LYS A 489 3.68 5.95 -22.00
CA LYS A 489 3.97 5.04 -23.13
C LYS A 489 3.92 3.57 -22.69
N PHE A 490 4.54 3.24 -21.57
CA PHE A 490 4.54 1.86 -21.07
C PHE A 490 3.14 1.41 -20.62
N ALA A 491 2.38 2.29 -19.96
CA ALA A 491 0.99 2.03 -19.60
C ALA A 491 0.11 1.81 -20.85
N GLY A 492 0.25 2.66 -21.85
CA GLY A 492 -0.46 2.54 -23.14
C GLY A 492 -0.17 1.24 -23.88
N SER A 493 1.11 0.78 -23.91
CA SER A 493 1.50 -0.49 -24.53
C SER A 493 0.84 -1.72 -23.89
N ARG A 494 0.40 -1.58 -22.62
CA ARG A 494 -0.28 -2.63 -21.85
C ARG A 494 -1.79 -2.41 -21.76
N SER A 495 -2.31 -1.40 -22.42
CA SER A 495 -3.73 -1.00 -22.34
C SER A 495 -4.21 -0.74 -20.91
N GLN A 496 -3.31 -0.25 -20.04
CA GLN A 496 -3.65 0.09 -18.65
C GLN A 496 -4.48 1.38 -18.64
N PRO A 497 -5.71 1.37 -18.06
CA PRO A 497 -6.52 2.58 -17.91
C PRO A 497 -5.85 3.56 -16.95
N VAL A 498 -5.71 4.82 -17.37
CA VAL A 498 -5.13 5.89 -16.56
C VAL A 498 -5.93 7.16 -16.74
N ILE A 499 -6.32 7.77 -15.63
CA ILE A 499 -6.95 9.11 -15.60
C ILE A 499 -6.20 10.05 -14.66
N TYR A 500 -6.29 11.33 -14.94
CA TYR A 500 -5.64 12.40 -14.20
C TYR A 500 -6.73 13.36 -13.71
N VAL A 501 -6.98 13.34 -12.40
CA VAL A 501 -8.07 14.07 -11.76
C VAL A 501 -7.54 15.31 -11.06
N THR A 502 -8.10 16.45 -11.42
CA THR A 502 -7.85 17.73 -10.76
C THR A 502 -9.15 18.33 -10.24
N GLU A 503 -9.06 19.42 -9.51
CA GLU A 503 -10.26 20.16 -9.05
C GLU A 503 -11.10 20.75 -10.19
N ARG A 504 -10.46 21.02 -11.36
CA ARG A 504 -11.11 21.74 -12.47
C ARG A 504 -11.36 20.93 -13.73
N CYS A 505 -10.64 19.81 -13.91
CA CYS A 505 -10.80 18.97 -15.10
C CYS A 505 -10.23 17.56 -14.86
N VAL A 506 -10.61 16.65 -15.76
CA VAL A 506 -10.11 15.28 -15.80
C VAL A 506 -9.54 15.01 -17.19
N PHE A 507 -8.33 14.41 -17.22
CA PHE A 507 -7.74 13.87 -18.44
C PHE A 507 -7.72 12.35 -18.41
N GLN A 508 -7.73 11.74 -19.59
CA GLN A 508 -7.50 10.30 -19.80
C GLN A 508 -6.26 10.08 -20.66
N LEU A 509 -5.50 9.05 -20.35
CA LEU A 509 -4.40 8.62 -21.21
C LEU A 509 -4.96 7.90 -22.44
N THR A 510 -4.60 8.37 -23.62
CA THR A 510 -4.93 7.77 -24.92
C THR A 510 -3.67 7.48 -25.72
N PRO A 511 -3.73 6.72 -26.83
CA PRO A 511 -2.59 6.55 -27.72
C PRO A 511 -2.04 7.86 -28.30
N ASP A 512 -2.89 8.89 -28.42
CA ASP A 512 -2.54 10.20 -28.97
C ASP A 512 -2.07 11.22 -27.89
N GLY A 513 -1.94 10.78 -26.62
CA GLY A 513 -1.55 11.60 -25.48
C GLY A 513 -2.68 11.80 -24.47
N LEU A 514 -2.63 12.90 -23.73
CA LEU A 514 -3.68 13.24 -22.77
C LEU A 514 -4.90 13.83 -23.47
N GLU A 515 -6.08 13.23 -23.25
CA GLU A 515 -7.36 13.73 -23.71
C GLU A 515 -8.12 14.38 -22.55
N LEU A 516 -8.58 15.64 -22.74
CA LEU A 516 -9.48 16.32 -21.81
C LEU A 516 -10.88 15.72 -21.93
N ILE A 517 -11.32 14.98 -20.90
CA ILE A 517 -12.60 14.26 -20.93
C ILE A 517 -13.70 14.92 -20.09
N GLU A 518 -13.33 15.66 -19.03
CA GLU A 518 -14.31 16.36 -18.17
C GLU A 518 -13.80 17.74 -17.77
N VAL A 519 -14.78 18.68 -17.59
CA VAL A 519 -14.53 20.06 -17.13
C VAL A 519 -15.49 20.41 -16.01
N ALA A 520 -14.99 21.01 -14.94
CA ALA A 520 -15.80 21.44 -13.81
C ALA A 520 -16.79 22.56 -14.19
N PRO A 521 -18.00 22.57 -13.65
CA PRO A 521 -18.94 23.68 -13.86
C PRO A 521 -18.30 25.00 -13.43
N GLY A 522 -18.37 26.03 -14.29
CA GLY A 522 -17.82 27.36 -14.03
C GLY A 522 -16.42 27.60 -14.60
N ILE A 523 -15.72 26.55 -15.06
CA ILE A 523 -14.38 26.61 -15.65
C ILE A 523 -14.47 26.87 -17.15
N ASP A 524 -13.67 27.82 -17.64
CA ASP A 524 -13.42 28.11 -19.05
C ASP A 524 -12.14 27.39 -19.52
N ILE A 525 -12.26 26.60 -20.60
CA ILE A 525 -11.16 25.75 -21.08
C ILE A 525 -9.93 26.57 -21.48
N GLU A 526 -10.11 27.66 -22.23
CA GLU A 526 -8.98 28.48 -22.71
C GLU A 526 -8.30 29.22 -21.56
N ARG A 527 -9.10 29.89 -20.72
CA ARG A 527 -8.59 30.74 -19.64
C ARG A 527 -8.06 29.94 -18.46
N ASP A 528 -8.80 28.89 -18.00
CA ASP A 528 -8.54 28.25 -16.72
C ASP A 528 -7.78 26.92 -16.86
N ILE A 529 -7.69 26.35 -18.08
CA ILE A 529 -6.97 25.10 -18.34
C ILE A 529 -5.80 25.37 -19.27
N LEU A 530 -6.03 25.71 -20.54
CA LEU A 530 -4.97 25.80 -21.55
C LEU A 530 -3.95 26.90 -21.27
N ALA A 531 -4.36 28.02 -20.68
CA ALA A 531 -3.43 29.09 -20.27
C ALA A 531 -2.45 28.66 -19.16
N HIS A 532 -2.74 27.59 -18.44
CA HIS A 532 -1.99 27.13 -17.26
C HIS A 532 -1.27 25.78 -17.44
N MET A 533 -1.15 25.28 -18.68
CA MET A 533 -0.38 24.10 -19.06
C MET A 533 0.57 24.42 -20.22
N ASP A 534 1.60 23.59 -20.40
CA ASP A 534 2.68 23.86 -21.38
C ASP A 534 2.52 23.06 -22.68
N PHE A 535 1.42 22.36 -22.87
CA PHE A 535 1.08 21.60 -24.08
C PHE A 535 -0.43 21.65 -24.36
N MET A 536 -0.82 21.28 -25.58
CA MET A 536 -2.21 21.20 -25.99
C MET A 536 -2.69 19.75 -25.84
N PRO A 537 -3.65 19.44 -24.97
CA PRO A 537 -4.23 18.10 -24.88
C PRO A 537 -5.15 17.83 -26.08
N VAL A 538 -5.52 16.58 -26.29
CA VAL A 538 -6.61 16.22 -27.19
C VAL A 538 -7.93 16.67 -26.58
N ILE A 539 -8.76 17.36 -27.37
CA ILE A 539 -10.06 17.90 -26.91
C ILE A 539 -11.17 17.43 -27.83
N ASN A 540 -11.95 16.44 -27.39
CA ASN A 540 -13.08 15.88 -28.13
C ASN A 540 -14.37 16.01 -27.32
N LYS A 541 -14.96 17.22 -27.27
CA LYS A 541 -16.24 17.51 -26.58
C LYS A 541 -16.24 16.99 -25.12
N PRO A 542 -15.41 17.55 -24.26
CA PRO A 542 -15.36 17.13 -22.86
C PRO A 542 -16.73 17.28 -22.19
N MET A 543 -17.07 16.34 -21.32
CA MET A 543 -18.31 16.35 -20.55
C MET A 543 -18.19 17.29 -19.35
N PRO A 544 -19.28 17.85 -18.83
CA PRO A 544 -19.24 18.49 -17.53
C PRO A 544 -19.00 17.46 -16.43
N MET A 545 -18.15 17.79 -15.45
CA MET A 545 -18.03 16.99 -14.23
C MET A 545 -19.37 16.93 -13.49
N ASP A 546 -19.63 15.84 -12.78
CA ASP A 546 -20.87 15.64 -12.04
C ASP A 546 -21.08 16.76 -10.99
N ARG A 547 -22.25 17.36 -10.99
CA ARG A 547 -22.57 18.50 -10.10
C ARG A 547 -22.55 18.14 -8.63
N ARG A 548 -22.78 16.86 -8.28
CA ARG A 548 -22.73 16.37 -6.89
C ARG A 548 -21.35 16.53 -6.26
N ILE A 549 -20.30 16.54 -7.08
CA ILE A 549 -18.92 16.78 -6.63
C ILE A 549 -18.79 18.15 -5.94
N PHE A 550 -19.56 19.14 -6.40
CA PHE A 550 -19.50 20.54 -5.98
C PHE A 550 -20.63 20.92 -5.02
N ALA A 551 -21.37 19.96 -4.47
CA ALA A 551 -22.44 20.18 -3.50
C ALA A 551 -21.96 19.90 -2.06
N GLU A 552 -22.58 20.54 -1.06
CA GLU A 552 -22.31 20.24 0.35
C GLU A 552 -22.83 18.85 0.75
N GLU A 553 -23.93 18.43 0.14
CA GLU A 553 -24.60 17.16 0.41
C GLU A 553 -23.74 15.97 -0.06
N PRO A 554 -23.94 14.79 0.54
CA PRO A 554 -23.33 13.55 0.03
C PRO A 554 -23.74 13.26 -1.42
N MET A 555 -22.84 12.67 -2.19
CA MET A 555 -23.05 12.33 -3.61
C MET A 555 -24.00 11.13 -3.82
N GLU A 556 -24.35 10.39 -2.76
CA GLU A 556 -25.07 9.10 -2.85
C GLU A 556 -24.33 8.08 -3.74
N LEU A 557 -23.00 8.10 -3.68
CA LEU A 557 -22.11 7.31 -4.53
C LEU A 557 -22.39 5.81 -4.43
N MET A 558 -22.81 5.34 -3.26
CA MET A 558 -23.17 3.93 -3.07
C MET A 558 -24.28 3.48 -4.01
N SER A 559 -25.30 4.33 -4.21
CA SER A 559 -26.43 4.04 -5.12
C SER A 559 -25.96 3.85 -6.57
N GLU A 560 -24.90 4.53 -6.95
CA GLU A 560 -24.34 4.54 -8.30
C GLU A 560 -23.34 3.42 -8.53
N LEU A 561 -22.43 3.20 -7.61
CA LEU A 561 -21.46 2.08 -7.66
C LEU A 561 -22.16 0.72 -7.57
N LEU A 562 -23.26 0.64 -6.82
CA LEU A 562 -24.10 -0.57 -6.76
C LEU A 562 -25.07 -0.66 -7.95
N ASN A 563 -25.15 0.35 -8.79
CA ASN A 563 -26.00 0.41 -9.97
C ASN A 563 -25.38 -0.39 -11.14
N LEU A 564 -25.16 -1.69 -10.90
CA LEU A 564 -25.23 -2.65 -11.99
C LEU A 564 -26.56 -2.38 -12.71
N LYS A 565 -26.53 -2.13 -14.01
CA LYS A 565 -27.76 -2.06 -14.80
C LYS A 565 -28.61 -3.25 -14.40
N LEU A 566 -29.91 -3.08 -14.23
CA LEU A 566 -30.77 -4.20 -13.80
C LEU A 566 -30.57 -5.45 -14.67
N SER A 567 -30.24 -5.27 -15.97
CA SER A 567 -29.84 -6.36 -16.88
C SER A 567 -28.60 -7.13 -16.42
N ASP A 568 -27.64 -6.47 -15.81
CA ASP A 568 -26.35 -7.08 -15.39
C ASP A 568 -26.49 -7.83 -14.06
N ARG A 569 -27.60 -7.57 -13.34
CA ARG A 569 -27.97 -8.26 -12.11
C ARG A 569 -28.69 -9.60 -12.37
N VAL A 570 -28.97 -9.92 -13.63
CA VAL A 570 -29.69 -11.11 -14.04
C VAL A 570 -28.76 -11.97 -14.89
N SER A 571 -28.51 -13.20 -14.46
CA SER A 571 -27.79 -14.21 -15.25
C SER A 571 -28.62 -15.51 -15.36
N TYR A 572 -28.50 -16.20 -16.49
CA TYR A 572 -29.22 -17.43 -16.74
C TYR A 572 -28.26 -18.58 -17.03
N ASP A 573 -28.33 -19.60 -16.21
CA ASP A 573 -27.65 -20.90 -16.41
C ASP A 573 -28.58 -21.83 -17.18
N ALA A 574 -28.28 -22.06 -18.45
CA ALA A 574 -29.11 -22.87 -19.35
C ALA A 574 -29.06 -24.38 -19.01
N ASP A 575 -27.93 -24.85 -18.49
CA ASP A 575 -27.72 -26.27 -18.16
C ASP A 575 -28.55 -26.68 -16.95
N ARG A 576 -28.60 -25.79 -15.94
CA ARG A 576 -29.36 -25.99 -14.71
C ARG A 576 -30.79 -25.46 -14.78
N ASN A 577 -31.11 -24.67 -15.79
CA ASN A 577 -32.36 -23.91 -15.93
C ASN A 577 -32.64 -23.00 -14.73
N ILE A 578 -31.60 -22.26 -14.28
CA ILE A 578 -31.67 -21.34 -13.15
C ILE A 578 -31.43 -19.92 -13.59
N LEU A 579 -32.34 -19.01 -13.24
CA LEU A 579 -32.19 -17.58 -13.36
C LEU A 579 -31.70 -17.03 -12.01
N PHE A 580 -30.52 -16.46 -11.98
CA PHE A 580 -29.94 -15.77 -10.82
C PHE A 580 -30.27 -14.30 -10.90
N LEU A 581 -30.79 -13.74 -9.81
CA LEU A 581 -31.05 -12.33 -9.64
C LEU A 581 -30.28 -11.81 -8.43
N ASN A 582 -29.31 -10.94 -8.65
CA ASN A 582 -28.53 -10.31 -7.58
C ASN A 582 -29.06 -8.90 -7.26
N LEU A 583 -29.84 -8.78 -6.20
CA LEU A 583 -30.34 -7.50 -5.69
C LEU A 583 -29.49 -6.94 -4.53
N GLU A 584 -28.30 -7.51 -4.32
CA GLU A 584 -27.41 -7.06 -3.27
C GLU A 584 -27.19 -5.53 -3.33
N GLY A 585 -27.43 -4.87 -2.18
CA GLY A 585 -27.29 -3.43 -2.03
C GLY A 585 -28.26 -2.57 -2.84
N TRP A 586 -29.14 -3.14 -3.65
CA TRP A 586 -30.10 -2.38 -4.44
C TRP A 586 -31.22 -1.79 -3.57
N SER A 587 -31.69 -0.58 -3.94
CA SER A 587 -32.75 0.10 -3.21
C SER A 587 -33.97 0.32 -4.11
N VAL A 588 -35.11 -0.21 -3.73
CA VAL A 588 -36.43 0.00 -4.35
C VAL A 588 -37.08 1.19 -3.65
N ARG A 589 -37.05 2.37 -4.28
CA ARG A 589 -37.49 3.63 -3.67
C ARG A 589 -38.76 4.19 -4.29
N LYS A 590 -39.08 3.82 -5.52
CA LYS A 590 -40.23 4.29 -6.29
C LYS A 590 -40.88 3.16 -7.10
N LYS A 591 -42.12 3.35 -7.49
CA LYS A 591 -42.87 2.33 -8.27
C LYS A 591 -42.17 1.94 -9.56
N ALA A 592 -41.52 2.90 -10.24
CA ALA A 592 -40.76 2.64 -11.45
C ALA A 592 -39.64 1.61 -11.26
N ASP A 593 -38.99 1.56 -10.09
CA ASP A 593 -37.91 0.60 -9.82
C ASP A 593 -38.43 -0.85 -9.88
N VAL A 594 -39.64 -1.10 -9.38
CA VAL A 594 -40.31 -2.42 -9.47
C VAL A 594 -40.70 -2.75 -10.90
N ASP A 595 -41.20 -1.76 -11.66
CA ASP A 595 -41.65 -1.95 -13.04
C ASP A 595 -40.46 -2.22 -13.97
N ASP A 596 -39.34 -1.52 -13.80
CA ASP A 596 -38.11 -1.73 -14.55
C ASP A 596 -37.49 -3.11 -14.24
N LEU A 597 -37.48 -3.53 -12.96
CA LEU A 597 -37.05 -4.86 -12.57
C LEU A 597 -37.93 -5.93 -13.22
N LYS A 598 -39.27 -5.77 -13.16
CA LYS A 598 -40.21 -6.68 -13.80
C LYS A 598 -39.91 -6.85 -15.29
N LYS A 599 -39.69 -5.74 -16.00
CA LYS A 599 -39.39 -5.74 -17.43
C LYS A 599 -38.11 -6.53 -17.72
N VAL A 600 -37.02 -6.31 -17.00
CA VAL A 600 -35.76 -7.02 -17.20
C VAL A 600 -35.92 -8.52 -16.93
N LEU A 601 -36.66 -8.91 -15.89
CA LEU A 601 -36.90 -10.32 -15.57
C LEU A 601 -37.73 -11.00 -16.64
N VAL A 602 -38.78 -10.35 -17.13
CA VAL A 602 -39.61 -10.85 -18.24
C VAL A 602 -38.77 -11.06 -19.50
N ASP A 603 -37.96 -10.07 -19.87
CA ASP A 603 -37.09 -10.16 -21.05
C ASP A 603 -36.08 -11.32 -20.93
N ALA A 604 -35.53 -11.55 -19.75
CA ALA A 604 -34.61 -12.66 -19.49
C ALA A 604 -35.32 -14.02 -19.60
N CYS A 605 -36.53 -14.16 -19.03
CA CYS A 605 -37.31 -15.37 -19.11
C CYS A 605 -37.80 -15.68 -20.54
N VAL A 606 -38.20 -14.66 -21.31
CA VAL A 606 -38.55 -14.79 -22.71
C VAL A 606 -37.37 -15.30 -23.55
N LYS A 607 -36.17 -14.80 -23.31
CA LYS A 607 -34.93 -15.29 -23.95
C LYS A 607 -34.62 -16.73 -23.59
N ALA A 608 -34.91 -17.17 -22.37
CA ALA A 608 -34.75 -18.57 -21.95
C ALA A 608 -35.73 -19.52 -22.65
N GLY A 609 -36.86 -19.02 -23.15
CA GLY A 609 -37.84 -19.76 -23.93
C GLY A 609 -38.64 -20.87 -23.18
N LYS A 610 -38.49 -20.93 -21.85
CA LYS A 610 -39.17 -21.91 -20.96
C LYS A 610 -39.32 -21.30 -19.57
N ARG A 611 -40.18 -21.96 -18.73
CA ARG A 611 -40.26 -21.55 -17.33
C ARG A 611 -38.95 -21.88 -16.61
N VAL A 612 -38.44 -20.95 -15.84
CA VAL A 612 -37.14 -21.05 -15.17
C VAL A 612 -37.29 -21.16 -13.65
N ASN A 613 -36.35 -21.79 -13.00
CA ASN A 613 -36.21 -21.68 -11.55
C ASN A 613 -35.45 -20.38 -11.26
N SER A 614 -35.80 -19.65 -10.21
CA SER A 614 -35.06 -18.44 -9.85
C SER A 614 -34.45 -18.49 -8.46
N VAL A 615 -33.25 -17.96 -8.34
CA VAL A 615 -32.54 -17.71 -7.05
C VAL A 615 -32.32 -16.23 -6.94
N VAL A 616 -32.76 -15.61 -5.83
CA VAL A 616 -32.67 -14.16 -5.62
C VAL A 616 -31.85 -13.86 -4.39
N ASN A 617 -30.75 -13.12 -4.58
CA ASN A 617 -29.95 -12.51 -3.51
C ASN A 617 -30.57 -11.17 -3.11
N HIS A 618 -31.01 -11.06 -1.84
CA HIS A 618 -31.53 -9.83 -1.26
C HIS A 618 -30.60 -9.25 -0.16
N ASP A 619 -29.35 -9.68 -0.08
CA ASP A 619 -28.43 -9.14 0.92
C ASP A 619 -28.22 -7.64 0.72
N GLY A 620 -28.37 -6.88 1.82
CA GLY A 620 -28.28 -5.42 1.75
C GLY A 620 -29.35 -4.72 0.89
N CYS A 621 -30.28 -5.47 0.25
CA CYS A 621 -31.39 -4.89 -0.49
C CYS A 621 -32.33 -4.12 0.44
N ARG A 622 -32.84 -2.97 0.00
CA ARG A 622 -33.80 -2.17 0.74
C ARG A 622 -35.03 -1.90 -0.12
N ILE A 623 -36.20 -2.21 0.43
CA ILE A 623 -37.47 -1.93 -0.21
C ILE A 623 -38.21 -0.91 0.67
N ALA A 624 -38.67 0.21 0.07
CA ALA A 624 -39.48 1.19 0.78
C ALA A 624 -40.76 0.51 1.31
N GLU A 625 -41.23 0.92 2.49
CA GLU A 625 -42.30 0.21 3.20
C GLU A 625 -43.61 0.16 2.40
N ASP A 626 -43.91 1.19 1.68
CA ASP A 626 -45.10 1.30 0.80
C ASP A 626 -44.98 0.51 -0.52
N LEU A 627 -43.83 -0.06 -0.82
CA LEU A 627 -43.55 -0.79 -2.06
C LEU A 627 -43.50 -2.32 -1.90
N TYR A 628 -43.55 -2.86 -0.67
CA TYR A 628 -43.52 -4.31 -0.45
C TYR A 628 -44.69 -5.03 -1.16
N ASP A 629 -45.88 -4.45 -1.10
CA ASP A 629 -47.05 -5.02 -1.80
C ASP A 629 -46.87 -5.08 -3.31
N ARG A 630 -46.40 -3.96 -3.92
CA ARG A 630 -46.11 -3.91 -5.36
C ARG A 630 -45.01 -4.89 -5.77
N TYR A 631 -43.97 -5.00 -4.93
CA TYR A 631 -42.89 -5.98 -5.15
C TYR A 631 -43.41 -7.43 -5.09
N ALA A 632 -44.29 -7.72 -4.14
CA ALA A 632 -44.92 -9.03 -4.03
C ALA A 632 -45.89 -9.34 -5.22
N ASP A 633 -46.63 -8.32 -5.73
CA ASP A 633 -47.46 -8.45 -6.95
C ASP A 633 -46.57 -8.80 -8.16
N MET A 634 -45.39 -8.22 -8.28
CA MET A 634 -44.43 -8.57 -9.32
C MET A 634 -43.99 -10.03 -9.19
N ILE A 635 -43.65 -10.50 -7.97
CA ILE A 635 -43.26 -11.90 -7.73
C ILE A 635 -44.43 -12.84 -8.11
N GLU A 636 -45.64 -12.53 -7.70
CA GLU A 636 -46.85 -13.31 -8.07
C GLU A 636 -46.99 -13.45 -9.59
N TYR A 637 -46.87 -12.31 -10.31
CA TYR A 637 -46.91 -12.30 -11.77
C TYR A 637 -45.81 -13.19 -12.37
N MET A 638 -44.58 -13.14 -11.85
CA MET A 638 -43.45 -13.94 -12.35
C MET A 638 -43.70 -15.44 -12.11
N LEU A 639 -44.25 -15.83 -10.96
CA LEU A 639 -44.63 -17.22 -10.65
C LEU A 639 -45.74 -17.74 -11.54
N GLN A 640 -46.74 -16.92 -11.86
CA GLN A 640 -47.83 -17.31 -12.73
C GLN A 640 -47.39 -17.54 -14.19
N HIS A 641 -46.45 -16.71 -14.70
CA HIS A 641 -46.16 -16.66 -16.13
C HIS A 641 -44.77 -17.18 -16.53
N HIS A 642 -43.77 -17.06 -15.66
CA HIS A 642 -42.37 -17.23 -16.05
C HIS A 642 -41.58 -18.18 -15.17
N TYR A 643 -41.82 -18.19 -13.85
CA TYR A 643 -41.07 -19.02 -12.93
C TYR A 643 -41.74 -20.41 -12.71
N ALA A 644 -40.92 -21.46 -12.68
CA ALA A 644 -41.35 -22.77 -12.20
C ALA A 644 -41.30 -22.77 -10.66
N THR A 645 -40.20 -22.34 -10.10
CA THR A 645 -39.98 -22.23 -8.65
C THR A 645 -39.10 -20.98 -8.40
N THR A 646 -39.21 -20.39 -7.22
CA THR A 646 -38.36 -19.28 -6.81
C THR A 646 -37.90 -19.44 -5.36
N THR A 647 -36.63 -19.22 -5.12
CA THR A 647 -36.02 -19.18 -3.80
C THR A 647 -35.28 -17.84 -3.58
N ARG A 648 -35.10 -17.48 -2.34
CA ARG A 648 -34.46 -16.22 -1.96
C ARG A 648 -33.57 -16.46 -0.76
N TYR A 649 -32.53 -15.64 -0.65
CA TYR A 649 -31.74 -15.61 0.56
C TYR A 649 -31.35 -14.15 0.96
N THR A 650 -31.24 -13.95 2.27
CA THR A 650 -30.75 -12.68 2.84
C THR A 650 -30.36 -12.91 4.31
N THR A 651 -29.26 -12.33 4.72
CA THR A 651 -28.81 -12.31 6.12
C THR A 651 -29.70 -11.42 7.00
N SER A 652 -30.46 -10.48 6.41
CA SER A 652 -31.36 -9.57 7.14
C SER A 652 -32.62 -10.28 7.66
N ALA A 653 -32.69 -10.51 8.96
CA ALA A 653 -33.89 -11.06 9.62
C ALA A 653 -35.15 -10.19 9.40
N PHE A 654 -34.97 -8.85 9.40
CA PHE A 654 -36.08 -7.91 9.15
C PHE A 654 -36.62 -8.05 7.71
N MET A 655 -35.73 -8.16 6.71
CA MET A 655 -36.15 -8.39 5.33
C MET A 655 -36.88 -9.71 5.18
N ARG A 656 -36.39 -10.81 5.79
CA ARG A 656 -37.04 -12.11 5.78
C ARG A 656 -38.49 -12.02 6.32
N LEU A 657 -38.65 -11.32 7.46
CA LEU A 657 -39.97 -11.15 8.09
C LEU A 657 -40.94 -10.35 7.20
N LYS A 658 -40.52 -9.20 6.65
CA LYS A 658 -41.36 -8.36 5.80
C LYS A 658 -41.75 -9.05 4.48
N MET A 659 -40.79 -9.70 3.85
CA MET A 659 -41.07 -10.49 2.63
C MET A 659 -41.98 -11.67 2.90
N GLN A 660 -41.81 -12.39 4.01
CA GLN A 660 -42.67 -13.47 4.42
C GLN A 660 -44.12 -12.97 4.61
N GLU A 661 -44.30 -11.84 5.30
CA GLU A 661 -45.60 -11.21 5.52
C GLU A 661 -46.26 -10.85 4.18
N ALA A 662 -45.55 -10.16 3.30
CA ALA A 662 -46.06 -9.65 2.02
C ALA A 662 -46.46 -10.83 1.06
N LEU A 663 -45.69 -11.90 1.02
CA LEU A 663 -45.93 -13.08 0.17
C LEU A 663 -47.01 -13.95 0.76
N SER A 664 -47.06 -14.20 2.06
CA SER A 664 -48.10 -15.01 2.72
C SER A 664 -49.50 -14.42 2.57
N LYS A 665 -49.63 -13.07 2.57
CA LYS A 665 -50.90 -12.40 2.28
C LYS A 665 -51.50 -12.78 0.91
N ARG A 666 -50.66 -13.25 -0.03
CA ARG A 666 -51.02 -13.65 -1.40
C ARG A 666 -51.08 -15.18 -1.56
N GLY A 667 -50.97 -15.93 -0.47
CA GLY A 667 -50.94 -17.39 -0.53
C GLY A 667 -49.65 -17.96 -1.18
N LEU A 668 -48.62 -17.15 -1.33
CA LEU A 668 -47.35 -17.55 -1.93
C LEU A 668 -46.40 -18.08 -0.87
N ALA A 669 -45.73 -19.20 -1.17
CA ALA A 669 -44.70 -19.76 -0.31
C ALA A 669 -43.45 -18.83 -0.35
N PRO A 670 -42.96 -18.37 0.80
CA PRO A 670 -41.87 -17.38 0.82
C PRO A 670 -40.52 -17.93 0.36
N HIS A 671 -40.20 -19.21 0.66
CA HIS A 671 -38.91 -19.87 0.35
C HIS A 671 -37.72 -18.91 0.53
N ILE A 672 -37.60 -18.33 1.75
CA ILE A 672 -36.55 -17.35 2.08
C ILE A 672 -35.61 -17.97 3.10
N PHE A 673 -34.35 -18.03 2.76
CA PHE A 673 -33.28 -18.64 3.53
C PHE A 673 -32.29 -17.57 4.08
N GLU A 674 -31.50 -17.97 5.03
CA GLU A 674 -30.44 -17.10 5.56
C GLU A 674 -29.18 -17.14 4.69
N ARG A 675 -28.91 -18.29 4.06
CA ARG A 675 -27.71 -18.52 3.26
C ARG A 675 -28.04 -18.93 1.82
N ALA A 676 -27.10 -18.64 0.93
CA ALA A 676 -27.20 -19.02 -0.47
C ALA A 676 -27.26 -20.54 -0.64
N GLU A 677 -26.45 -21.29 0.13
CA GLU A 677 -26.40 -22.77 0.05
C GLU A 677 -27.75 -23.40 0.33
N ASP A 678 -28.49 -22.91 1.34
CA ASP A 678 -29.81 -23.43 1.71
C ASP A 678 -30.85 -23.16 0.61
N ALA A 679 -30.76 -21.97 -0.03
CA ALA A 679 -31.62 -21.61 -1.15
C ALA A 679 -31.37 -22.49 -2.40
N HIS A 680 -30.11 -22.83 -2.65
CA HIS A 680 -29.71 -23.73 -3.74
C HIS A 680 -30.11 -25.18 -3.47
N ALA A 681 -29.87 -25.69 -2.25
CA ALA A 681 -30.24 -27.05 -1.85
C ALA A 681 -31.75 -27.29 -2.01
N PHE A 682 -32.59 -26.32 -1.61
CA PHE A 682 -34.03 -26.39 -1.80
C PHE A 682 -34.44 -26.57 -3.28
N LEU A 683 -33.75 -25.89 -4.22
CA LEU A 683 -34.05 -26.07 -5.65
C LEU A 683 -33.60 -27.43 -6.20
N GLU A 684 -32.57 -28.03 -5.61
CA GLU A 684 -32.11 -29.37 -6.01
C GLU A 684 -33.03 -30.47 -5.48
N GLU A 685 -33.59 -30.30 -4.29
CA GLU A 685 -34.58 -31.22 -3.71
C GLU A 685 -35.96 -31.12 -4.40
N ALA A 686 -36.28 -29.96 -4.98
CA ALA A 686 -37.55 -29.71 -5.66
C ALA A 686 -37.59 -30.22 -7.13
N LYS A 687 -36.47 -30.76 -7.65
CA LYS A 687 -36.38 -31.43 -8.96
C LYS A 687 -36.83 -32.88 -8.86
#